data_e0228394f7967d9bced2d19eb959520a
#
_entry.id   e0228394f7967d9bced2d19eb959520a
#
_cell.length_a   1.000
_cell.length_b   1.000
_cell.length_c   1.000
_cell.angle_alpha   90.00
_cell.angle_beta   90.00
_cell.angle_gamma   90.00
#
_symmetry.space_group_name_H-M   'P 1'
#
loop_
_entity.id
_entity.type
_entity.pdbx_description
1 polymer ?
#
loop_
_entity_poly.entity_id
_entity_poly.type
_entity_poly.pdbx_seq_one_letter_code
_entity_poly.pdbx_strand_id
1 'polypeptide(L)'
;MQSPTGIPLTVGREPSLRDRFHLIGIGGAGMSALARWLAERGAMVSGSDLVESPVLDALRARGIRAYTPHDPAQMGDPTWIVVSDAIHPDNPEVIEAMRRQLPIWRRSQLLGWLLKPYRVIAVSGTHGKTTTTAMIATILEEAGYDPRVLLGGDLAHAQPPWEGNIRLGKGEWAVVEACEAYESFLDLEPEIAVVTNIDPDHLDFHQTFERLQASFAHFCQRVRPGGHRVCGGDNRGVQEMCRLLHARGAHERPPLLYGFGESNDLRAAILARTPDGTEFELIGSEWHTAQGARFHLPLPGDHNVQNALAAIAVGQLLGIPIDTQQRALARFHGVRRRLELVGEAAGITLVDDYAHHPVEIEATLAALRQRFPNRRLVVIYQPHLYSRTRDQLKGLIHSLSAADMVVITDIYPAREKPIPGVSASLIADGLLENDQPPTLYVPIKEQIPHRLLPHLVPSDVVVTMGAGDIDKIAAPLLRLLEARGQVRRLRIAVLMGGDSPERDVSLLSGMRVLQALDPERFIGIPIDPAQLKGKEGVWGLLDLLQNERPDLAFIALHGRHGEDGAIQGLLEMLGIPYTGSGILPSALAMNKHAAKIVLQSAGLTVPPGVLVRQSDLSEVADLSEIPGLSNLKLPLIVKPNEGGSTLGTTRVWEWEQLPRALRKAFAYDERALIEELIEGIEVSVPVIGTRTPQALPPVEIVPRTGFYGFQAKYTPGLTEEIVPARLPEEVLELLKATALQAHLALGCRSMSRVDIILRDLTPFILEVNTVPGLTPTSLLPRSAEAAGIPFPQLITRLIEDALEGWQ
;
A
#
# COMPACT_ATOMS: atom_id res chain seq x y z
N MET A 1 -14.53 -2.99 42.78
CA MET A 1 -14.67 -2.88 41.30
C MET A 1 -13.27 -2.90 40.67
N GLN A 2 -13.11 -3.50 39.55
CA GLN A 2 -11.80 -3.49 38.82
C GLN A 2 -11.98 -2.86 37.44
N SER A 3 -10.90 -2.27 36.92
CA SER A 3 -10.85 -1.84 35.51
C SER A 3 -10.89 -3.05 34.57
N PRO A 4 -11.11 -2.84 33.25
CA PRO A 4 -11.03 -3.93 32.25
C PRO A 4 -9.71 -4.69 32.26
N THR A 5 -8.63 -4.03 32.64
CA THR A 5 -7.28 -4.59 32.76
C THR A 5 -6.96 -5.15 34.13
N GLY A 6 -7.89 -5.09 35.11
CA GLY A 6 -7.71 -5.65 36.48
C GLY A 6 -7.20 -4.66 37.53
N ILE A 7 -7.08 -3.36 37.22
CA ILE A 7 -6.70 -2.33 38.21
C ILE A 7 -7.84 -2.14 39.21
N PRO A 8 -7.59 -2.22 40.55
CA PRO A 8 -8.59 -1.92 41.56
C PRO A 8 -9.07 -0.47 41.50
N LEU A 9 -10.39 -0.27 41.37
CA LEU A 9 -11.01 1.06 41.27
C LEU A 9 -11.65 1.46 42.64
N THR A 10 -11.57 2.76 42.92
CA THR A 10 -12.18 3.35 44.15
C THR A 10 -13.69 3.50 43.94
N VAL A 11 -14.48 3.05 44.93
CA VAL A 11 -15.92 3.15 44.97
C VAL A 11 -16.34 3.95 46.21
N GLY A 12 -17.43 4.73 46.08
CA GLY A 12 -18.04 5.44 47.24
C GLY A 12 -17.32 6.70 47.69
N ARG A 13 -16.24 7.11 47.03
CA ARG A 13 -15.55 8.38 47.26
C ARG A 13 -15.56 9.21 45.96
N GLU A 14 -15.82 10.50 46.05
CA GLU A 14 -15.81 11.45 44.90
C GLU A 14 -14.73 12.51 45.11
N PRO A 15 -14.10 12.96 44.02
CA PRO A 15 -13.16 14.06 44.04
C PRO A 15 -13.86 15.42 44.15
N SER A 16 -13.06 16.44 44.47
CA SER A 16 -13.42 17.84 44.38
C SER A 16 -12.53 18.56 43.33
N LEU A 17 -12.91 19.75 42.87
CA LEU A 17 -12.06 20.54 41.99
C LEU A 17 -10.76 21.03 42.64
N ARG A 18 -10.63 20.90 43.99
CA ARG A 18 -9.41 21.22 44.75
C ARG A 18 -8.42 20.08 44.75
N ASP A 19 -8.82 18.89 44.32
CA ASP A 19 -7.94 17.75 44.22
C ASP A 19 -6.92 17.93 43.09
N ARG A 20 -5.78 17.23 43.20
CA ARG A 20 -4.72 17.18 42.21
C ARG A 20 -4.87 15.86 41.44
N PHE A 21 -5.24 16.00 40.17
CA PHE A 21 -5.48 14.87 39.29
C PHE A 21 -4.23 14.50 38.52
N HIS A 22 -3.93 13.21 38.49
CA HIS A 22 -2.89 12.66 37.61
C HIS A 22 -3.51 11.63 36.68
N LEU A 23 -3.36 11.87 35.38
CA LEU A 23 -3.98 11.10 34.32
C LEU A 23 -2.93 10.21 33.64
N ILE A 24 -3.05 8.89 33.78
CA ILE A 24 -2.14 7.91 33.15
C ILE A 24 -2.70 7.54 31.78
N GLY A 25 -1.93 7.77 30.71
CA GLY A 25 -2.36 7.71 29.31
C GLY A 25 -3.01 9.04 28.86
N ILE A 26 -2.47 10.19 29.32
CA ILE A 26 -3.05 11.53 29.10
C ILE A 26 -3.09 11.96 27.63
N GLY A 27 -2.22 11.41 26.77
CA GLY A 27 -2.14 11.71 25.34
C GLY A 27 -3.28 11.09 24.51
N GLY A 28 -4.03 10.14 25.09
CA GLY A 28 -5.20 9.58 24.40
C GLY A 28 -6.32 10.60 24.20
N ALA A 29 -7.08 10.53 23.07
CA ALA A 29 -8.10 11.52 22.69
C ALA A 29 -9.10 11.81 23.83
N GLY A 30 -9.68 10.78 24.47
CA GLY A 30 -10.62 10.97 25.56
C GLY A 30 -9.97 11.48 26.84
N MET A 31 -8.74 11.07 27.16
CA MET A 31 -8.03 11.51 28.37
C MET A 31 -7.56 12.96 28.25
N SER A 32 -7.02 13.35 27.10
CA SER A 32 -6.57 14.72 26.85
C SER A 32 -7.73 15.72 26.87
N ALA A 33 -8.89 15.31 26.38
CA ALA A 33 -10.11 16.13 26.47
C ALA A 33 -10.57 16.32 27.91
N LEU A 34 -10.57 15.27 28.74
CA LEU A 34 -10.89 15.39 30.17
C LEU A 34 -9.86 16.21 30.95
N ALA A 35 -8.57 16.11 30.59
CA ALA A 35 -7.52 16.95 31.16
C ALA A 35 -7.78 18.46 30.91
N ARG A 36 -8.16 18.81 29.66
CA ARG A 36 -8.56 20.19 29.29
C ARG A 36 -9.80 20.64 30.06
N TRP A 37 -10.80 19.79 30.19
CA TRP A 37 -12.04 20.09 30.92
C TRP A 37 -11.78 20.32 32.41
N LEU A 38 -10.97 19.47 33.05
CA LEU A 38 -10.54 19.67 34.46
C LEU A 38 -9.79 21.00 34.63
N ALA A 39 -8.83 21.28 33.76
CA ALA A 39 -8.02 22.51 33.81
C ALA A 39 -8.89 23.76 33.60
N GLU A 40 -9.86 23.74 32.68
CA GLU A 40 -10.81 24.83 32.45
C GLU A 40 -11.65 25.12 33.71
N ARG A 41 -11.98 24.08 34.48
CA ARG A 41 -12.67 24.20 35.77
C ARG A 41 -11.77 24.58 36.94
N GLY A 42 -10.49 24.86 36.72
CA GLY A 42 -9.52 25.26 37.70
C GLY A 42 -8.89 24.15 38.53
N ALA A 43 -9.05 22.88 38.17
CA ALA A 43 -8.37 21.78 38.83
C ALA A 43 -6.89 21.72 38.43
N MET A 44 -6.02 21.28 39.35
CA MET A 44 -4.62 20.97 39.05
C MET A 44 -4.51 19.61 38.36
N VAL A 45 -3.97 19.62 37.14
CA VAL A 45 -3.87 18.41 36.30
C VAL A 45 -2.43 18.15 35.92
N SER A 46 -2.02 16.88 36.07
CA SER A 46 -0.79 16.33 35.51
C SER A 46 -1.08 14.98 34.83
N GLY A 47 -0.11 14.47 34.10
CA GLY A 47 -0.26 13.13 33.54
C GLY A 47 0.94 12.68 32.74
N SER A 48 0.92 11.42 32.36
CA SER A 48 1.97 10.73 31.63
C SER A 48 1.42 9.97 30.45
N ASP A 49 2.29 9.74 29.45
CA ASP A 49 2.01 8.84 28.35
C ASP A 49 3.24 8.01 27.99
N LEU A 50 3.05 6.99 27.15
CA LEU A 50 4.14 6.13 26.69
C LEU A 50 5.01 6.81 25.63
N VAL A 51 4.39 7.62 24.75
CA VAL A 51 4.99 8.19 23.54
C VAL A 51 4.73 9.69 23.44
N GLU A 52 5.74 10.43 23.01
CA GLU A 52 5.63 11.87 22.73
C GLU A 52 4.68 12.13 21.58
N SER A 53 3.86 13.18 21.66
CA SER A 53 2.87 13.49 20.65
C SER A 53 2.51 15.00 20.64
N PRO A 54 2.00 15.55 19.51
CA PRO A 54 1.51 16.93 19.45
C PRO A 54 0.38 17.23 20.45
N VAL A 55 -0.35 16.20 20.89
CA VAL A 55 -1.38 16.32 21.94
C VAL A 55 -0.76 16.70 23.29
N LEU A 56 0.39 16.10 23.63
CA LEU A 56 1.10 16.44 24.86
C LEU A 56 1.65 17.88 24.82
N ASP A 57 2.15 18.33 23.66
CA ASP A 57 2.59 19.72 23.48
C ASP A 57 1.45 20.71 23.66
N ALA A 58 0.26 20.42 23.11
CA ALA A 58 -0.94 21.21 23.28
C ALA A 58 -1.41 21.28 24.75
N LEU A 59 -1.26 20.19 25.53
CA LEU A 59 -1.55 20.16 26.97
C LEU A 59 -0.54 20.99 27.76
N ARG A 60 0.76 20.89 27.45
CA ARG A 60 1.84 21.68 28.07
C ARG A 60 1.65 23.18 27.82
N ALA A 61 1.27 23.57 26.61
CA ALA A 61 0.98 24.96 26.26
C ALA A 61 -0.16 25.56 27.11
N ARG A 62 -1.02 24.71 27.70
CA ARG A 62 -2.10 25.10 28.63
C ARG A 62 -1.70 25.04 30.11
N GLY A 63 -0.43 24.81 30.40
CA GLY A 63 0.07 24.70 31.76
C GLY A 63 -0.22 23.35 32.44
N ILE A 64 -0.70 22.33 31.68
CA ILE A 64 -0.86 20.97 32.17
C ILE A 64 0.50 20.27 32.10
N ARG A 65 0.97 19.76 33.25
CA ARG A 65 2.23 19.04 33.31
C ARG A 65 2.05 17.64 32.70
N ALA A 66 2.47 17.47 31.43
CA ALA A 66 2.45 16.18 30.72
C ALA A 66 3.86 15.74 30.36
N TYR A 67 4.19 14.44 30.56
CA TYR A 67 5.52 13.89 30.33
C TYR A 67 5.46 12.46 29.77
N THR A 68 6.59 12.00 29.24
CA THR A 68 6.87 10.65 28.76
C THR A 68 8.28 10.23 29.17
N PRO A 69 8.56 8.93 29.36
CA PRO A 69 7.59 7.84 29.55
C PRO A 69 6.90 7.89 30.91
N HIS A 70 6.07 6.87 31.22
CA HIS A 70 5.51 6.70 32.57
C HIS A 70 6.64 6.56 33.60
N ASP A 71 6.67 7.47 34.61
CA ASP A 71 7.72 7.51 35.63
C ASP A 71 7.15 7.90 37.00
N PRO A 72 7.11 6.98 37.96
CA PRO A 72 6.63 7.26 39.33
C PRO A 72 7.32 8.45 40.00
N ALA A 73 8.60 8.72 39.69
CA ALA A 73 9.35 9.85 40.24
C ALA A 73 8.81 11.20 39.78
N GLN A 74 8.18 11.24 38.64
CA GLN A 74 7.61 12.44 38.04
C GLN A 74 6.14 12.68 38.40
N MET A 75 5.43 11.70 39.00
CA MET A 75 4.03 11.87 39.42
C MET A 75 3.81 13.04 40.37
N GLY A 76 4.80 13.39 41.17
CA GLY A 76 4.66 14.39 42.25
C GLY A 76 3.75 13.90 43.35
N ASP A 77 2.82 14.76 43.82
CA ASP A 77 1.91 14.47 44.93
C ASP A 77 0.42 14.58 44.52
N PRO A 78 -0.09 13.71 43.63
CA PRO A 78 -1.49 13.70 43.23
C PRO A 78 -2.38 13.21 44.36
N THR A 79 -3.64 13.63 44.40
CA THR A 79 -4.65 13.12 45.36
C THR A 79 -5.64 12.17 44.67
N TRP A 80 -5.69 12.18 43.34
CA TRP A 80 -6.50 11.31 42.50
C TRP A 80 -5.74 10.84 41.27
N ILE A 81 -5.88 9.55 40.99
CA ILE A 81 -5.37 8.93 39.77
C ILE A 81 -6.52 8.60 38.84
N VAL A 82 -6.35 8.88 37.57
CA VAL A 82 -7.30 8.50 36.52
C VAL A 82 -6.56 7.69 35.47
N VAL A 83 -7.07 6.49 35.19
CA VAL A 83 -6.46 5.58 34.20
C VAL A 83 -7.28 5.47 32.95
N SER A 84 -6.61 5.45 31.81
CA SER A 84 -7.21 5.01 30.55
C SER A 84 -7.48 3.51 30.59
N ASP A 85 -8.52 3.05 29.89
CA ASP A 85 -8.86 1.62 29.78
C ASP A 85 -7.76 0.79 29.06
N ALA A 86 -6.78 1.45 28.44
CA ALA A 86 -5.62 0.82 27.82
C ALA A 86 -4.45 0.55 28.77
N ILE A 87 -4.47 1.09 29.99
CA ILE A 87 -3.38 0.98 30.95
C ILE A 87 -3.43 -0.37 31.66
N HIS A 88 -2.27 -1.05 31.71
CA HIS A 88 -2.12 -2.35 32.35
C HIS A 88 -1.76 -2.22 33.85
N PRO A 89 -2.12 -3.19 34.73
CA PRO A 89 -1.80 -3.15 36.15
C PRO A 89 -0.31 -3.11 36.50
N ASP A 90 0.56 -3.54 35.59
CA ASP A 90 2.02 -3.50 35.71
C ASP A 90 2.63 -2.12 35.37
N ASN A 91 1.82 -1.15 34.99
CA ASN A 91 2.29 0.21 34.78
C ASN A 91 2.94 0.76 36.06
N PRO A 92 4.18 1.30 36.01
CA PRO A 92 4.92 1.72 37.20
C PRO A 92 4.20 2.80 38.02
N GLU A 93 3.44 3.70 37.39
CA GLU A 93 2.67 4.72 38.08
C GLU A 93 1.41 4.16 38.77
N VAL A 94 0.77 3.14 38.16
CA VAL A 94 -0.35 2.41 38.78
C VAL A 94 0.14 1.68 40.02
N ILE A 95 1.30 0.97 39.96
CA ILE A 95 1.91 0.30 41.09
C ILE A 95 2.22 1.30 42.22
N GLU A 96 2.79 2.45 41.89
CA GLU A 96 3.10 3.49 42.86
C GLU A 96 1.83 4.10 43.47
N ALA A 97 0.78 4.32 42.67
CA ALA A 97 -0.52 4.79 43.16
C ALA A 97 -1.12 3.81 44.18
N MET A 98 -1.07 2.51 43.90
CA MET A 98 -1.51 1.48 44.81
C MET A 98 -0.68 1.45 46.12
N ARG A 99 0.65 1.58 46.00
CA ARG A 99 1.57 1.63 47.14
C ARG A 99 1.27 2.82 48.06
N ARG A 100 0.92 4.00 47.46
CA ARG A 100 0.51 5.23 48.18
C ARG A 100 -0.94 5.19 48.65
N GLN A 101 -1.71 4.16 48.32
CA GLN A 101 -3.16 4.04 48.59
C GLN A 101 -3.98 5.20 48.01
N LEU A 102 -3.58 5.73 46.85
CA LEU A 102 -4.29 6.78 46.19
C LEU A 102 -5.60 6.27 45.56
N PRO A 103 -6.66 7.05 45.59
CA PRO A 103 -7.90 6.69 44.88
C PRO A 103 -7.66 6.65 43.37
N ILE A 104 -8.14 5.59 42.74
CA ILE A 104 -8.00 5.36 41.30
C ILE A 104 -9.39 5.26 40.68
N TRP A 105 -9.61 6.05 39.64
CA TRP A 105 -10.79 5.99 38.80
C TRP A 105 -10.42 5.65 37.34
N ARG A 106 -11.34 5.04 36.63
CA ARG A 106 -11.26 4.94 35.17
C ARG A 106 -11.79 6.21 34.52
N ARG A 107 -11.43 6.42 33.26
CA ARG A 107 -11.83 7.57 32.43
C ARG A 107 -13.32 7.87 32.48
N SER A 108 -14.19 6.84 32.36
CA SER A 108 -15.66 7.01 32.34
C SER A 108 -16.24 7.46 33.67
N GLN A 109 -15.67 7.05 34.81
CA GLN A 109 -16.08 7.54 36.13
C GLN A 109 -15.76 9.04 36.28
N LEU A 110 -14.59 9.50 35.82
CA LEU A 110 -14.26 10.91 35.79
C LEU A 110 -15.24 11.70 34.90
N LEU A 111 -15.53 11.17 33.69
CA LEU A 111 -16.51 11.80 32.78
C LEU A 111 -17.88 11.90 33.43
N GLY A 112 -18.41 10.81 34.01
CA GLY A 112 -19.68 10.80 34.72
C GLY A 112 -19.73 11.83 35.85
N TRP A 113 -18.65 11.99 36.62
CA TRP A 113 -18.55 13.00 37.67
C TRP A 113 -18.54 14.45 37.11
N LEU A 114 -17.80 14.71 36.05
CA LEU A 114 -17.75 16.01 35.36
C LEU A 114 -19.11 16.40 34.78
N LEU A 115 -19.92 15.43 34.38
CA LEU A 115 -21.24 15.61 33.77
C LEU A 115 -22.36 15.85 34.79
N LYS A 116 -22.18 15.59 36.08
CA LYS A 116 -23.24 15.72 37.09
C LYS A 116 -23.99 17.07 37.09
N PRO A 117 -23.29 18.23 36.89
CA PRO A 117 -23.93 19.53 36.87
C PRO A 117 -24.74 19.82 35.61
N TYR A 118 -24.65 18.98 34.58
CA TYR A 118 -25.23 19.26 33.27
C TYR A 118 -26.44 18.37 32.96
N ARG A 119 -27.26 18.85 32.05
CA ARG A 119 -28.27 18.05 31.34
C ARG A 119 -27.54 17.28 30.24
N VAL A 120 -27.58 15.97 30.25
CA VAL A 120 -26.71 15.13 29.43
C VAL A 120 -27.46 14.47 28.31
N ILE A 121 -26.99 14.62 27.08
CA ILE A 121 -27.34 13.80 25.94
C ILE A 121 -26.22 12.82 25.72
N ALA A 122 -26.47 11.54 25.92
CA ALA A 122 -25.47 10.49 25.76
C ALA A 122 -25.80 9.62 24.55
N VAL A 123 -24.90 9.56 23.57
CA VAL A 123 -25.08 8.82 22.33
C VAL A 123 -24.26 7.53 22.36
N SER A 124 -24.94 6.39 22.30
CA SER A 124 -24.35 5.07 22.27
C SER A 124 -24.84 4.25 21.07
N GLY A 125 -24.23 3.09 20.87
CA GLY A 125 -24.53 2.15 19.78
C GLY A 125 -23.24 1.56 19.21
N THR A 126 -23.33 0.52 18.43
CA THR A 126 -22.15 -0.10 17.82
C THR A 126 -21.52 0.85 16.79
N HIS A 127 -22.35 1.45 15.92
CA HIS A 127 -21.90 2.31 14.81
C HIS A 127 -22.59 3.69 14.86
N GLY A 128 -21.98 4.71 14.25
CA GLY A 128 -22.58 6.04 14.06
C GLY A 128 -22.53 6.96 15.28
N LYS A 129 -22.00 6.54 16.43
CA LYS A 129 -21.91 7.34 17.67
C LYS A 129 -21.36 8.74 17.45
N THR A 130 -20.13 8.83 16.94
CA THR A 130 -19.40 10.10 16.77
C THR A 130 -20.12 11.06 15.83
N THR A 131 -20.60 10.55 14.69
CA THR A 131 -21.33 11.34 13.70
C THR A 131 -22.65 11.88 14.27
N THR A 132 -23.43 11.02 14.95
CA THR A 132 -24.68 11.40 15.60
C THR A 132 -24.45 12.44 16.71
N THR A 133 -23.43 12.23 17.57
CA THR A 133 -23.05 13.19 18.62
C THR A 133 -22.68 14.55 18.03
N ALA A 134 -21.91 14.56 16.94
CA ALA A 134 -21.51 15.79 16.24
C ALA A 134 -22.72 16.49 15.58
N MET A 135 -23.66 15.75 14.96
CA MET A 135 -24.86 16.33 14.38
C MET A 135 -25.78 16.95 15.46
N ILE A 136 -25.95 16.27 16.60
CA ILE A 136 -26.70 16.83 17.75
C ILE A 136 -26.02 18.10 18.23
N ALA A 137 -24.71 18.10 18.41
CA ALA A 137 -23.95 19.28 18.83
C ALA A 137 -24.16 20.46 17.86
N THR A 138 -24.08 20.20 16.54
CA THR A 138 -24.29 21.23 15.51
C THR A 138 -25.72 21.82 15.57
N ILE A 139 -26.74 21.00 15.81
CA ILE A 139 -28.11 21.48 15.98
C ILE A 139 -28.22 22.37 17.23
N LEU A 140 -27.62 21.96 18.36
CA LEU A 140 -27.67 22.75 19.60
C LEU A 140 -26.89 24.06 19.46
N GLU A 141 -25.76 24.07 18.76
CA GLU A 141 -24.99 25.28 18.47
C GLU A 141 -25.77 26.28 17.60
N GLU A 142 -26.39 25.81 16.51
CA GLU A 142 -27.23 26.66 15.63
C GLU A 142 -28.43 27.21 16.39
N ALA A 143 -28.94 26.47 17.37
CA ALA A 143 -30.05 26.87 18.23
C ALA A 143 -29.60 27.79 19.40
N GLY A 144 -28.30 28.10 19.55
CA GLY A 144 -27.76 28.99 20.58
C GLY A 144 -27.65 28.40 21.98
N TYR A 145 -27.67 27.06 22.12
CA TYR A 145 -27.56 26.39 23.44
C TYR A 145 -26.14 26.41 24.02
N ASP A 146 -25.13 26.69 23.22
CA ASP A 146 -23.69 26.70 23.61
C ASP A 146 -23.27 25.48 24.42
N PRO A 147 -23.44 24.24 23.86
CA PRO A 147 -23.24 22.99 24.60
C PRO A 147 -21.78 22.70 24.91
N ARG A 148 -21.52 21.89 25.96
CA ARG A 148 -20.28 21.15 26.11
C ARG A 148 -20.37 19.87 25.28
N VAL A 149 -19.31 19.56 24.54
CA VAL A 149 -19.32 18.38 23.65
C VAL A 149 -18.03 17.59 23.82
N LEU A 150 -18.16 16.27 23.89
CA LEU A 150 -17.04 15.33 23.85
C LEU A 150 -17.31 14.27 22.79
N LEU A 151 -16.48 14.29 21.72
CA LEU A 151 -16.53 13.33 20.61
C LEU A 151 -15.46 12.24 20.78
N GLY A 152 -15.66 11.12 20.11
CA GLY A 152 -14.65 10.06 19.95
C GLY A 152 -13.56 10.41 18.92
N GLY A 153 -13.84 11.34 18.00
CA GLY A 153 -12.91 11.83 16.97
C GLY A 153 -13.07 13.33 16.75
N ASP A 154 -12.17 13.95 16.00
CA ASP A 154 -12.18 15.39 15.75
C ASP A 154 -13.28 15.78 14.77
N LEU A 155 -13.93 16.94 14.99
CA LEU A 155 -14.89 17.50 14.05
C LEU A 155 -14.14 18.01 12.81
N ALA A 156 -14.66 17.71 11.61
CA ALA A 156 -14.11 18.24 10.36
C ALA A 156 -14.32 19.77 10.31
N HIS A 157 -13.29 20.50 9.88
CA HIS A 157 -13.32 21.96 9.78
C HIS A 157 -13.69 22.70 11.08
N ALA A 158 -13.33 22.09 12.24
CA ALA A 158 -13.58 22.68 13.55
C ALA A 158 -13.04 24.12 13.65
N GLN A 159 -13.90 25.05 14.08
CA GLN A 159 -13.55 26.44 14.37
C GLN A 159 -13.60 26.70 15.89
N PRO A 160 -12.83 27.63 16.45
CA PRO A 160 -13.00 28.01 17.86
C PRO A 160 -14.47 28.29 18.19
N PRO A 161 -15.01 27.79 19.31
CA PRO A 161 -14.31 27.23 20.49
C PRO A 161 -14.04 25.71 20.48
N TRP A 162 -14.15 25.04 19.35
CA TRP A 162 -13.76 23.63 19.23
C TRP A 162 -12.25 23.46 19.31
N GLU A 163 -11.80 22.43 19.99
CA GLU A 163 -10.40 22.05 20.16
C GLU A 163 -10.22 20.54 19.95
N GLY A 164 -10.08 20.17 18.68
CA GLY A 164 -10.05 18.76 18.29
C GLY A 164 -11.42 18.12 18.55
N ASN A 165 -11.45 17.17 19.50
CA ASN A 165 -12.64 16.38 19.84
C ASN A 165 -13.47 16.94 21.00
N ILE A 166 -13.12 18.12 21.53
CA ILE A 166 -13.84 18.72 22.67
C ILE A 166 -14.26 20.15 22.37
N ARG A 167 -15.45 20.49 22.86
CA ARG A 167 -15.98 21.87 22.94
C ARG A 167 -16.44 22.17 24.37
N LEU A 168 -15.91 23.23 24.95
CA LEU A 168 -16.22 23.66 26.31
C LEU A 168 -17.15 24.88 26.32
N GLY A 169 -18.40 24.70 25.87
CA GLY A 169 -19.45 25.72 25.91
C GLY A 169 -19.87 26.06 27.34
N LYS A 170 -20.65 27.14 27.49
CA LYS A 170 -21.10 27.68 28.77
C LYS A 170 -22.56 27.30 29.10
N GLY A 171 -23.24 26.64 28.18
CA GLY A 171 -24.63 26.19 28.33
C GLY A 171 -24.82 25.07 29.35
N GLU A 172 -26.10 24.80 29.66
CA GLU A 172 -26.49 23.73 30.59
C GLU A 172 -26.43 22.31 30.00
N TRP A 173 -26.31 22.17 28.68
CA TRP A 173 -26.30 20.91 28.00
C TRP A 173 -24.89 20.37 27.76
N ALA A 174 -24.76 19.08 27.97
CA ALA A 174 -23.56 18.34 27.56
C ALA A 174 -23.95 17.23 26.59
N VAL A 175 -23.28 17.13 25.45
CA VAL A 175 -23.47 16.09 24.45
C VAL A 175 -22.21 15.21 24.41
N VAL A 176 -22.35 13.94 24.72
CA VAL A 176 -21.19 13.04 24.84
C VAL A 176 -21.42 11.71 24.16
N GLU A 177 -20.34 11.18 23.64
CA GLU A 177 -20.29 9.82 23.15
C GLU A 177 -20.17 8.84 24.33
N ALA A 178 -21.07 7.85 24.39
CA ALA A 178 -21.18 6.87 25.45
C ALA A 178 -20.78 5.49 24.93
N CYS A 179 -19.53 5.08 25.23
CA CYS A 179 -18.97 3.84 24.70
C CYS A 179 -19.48 2.62 25.47
N GLU A 180 -19.95 1.60 24.74
CA GLU A 180 -20.42 0.31 25.25
C GLU A 180 -19.28 -0.61 25.69
N ALA A 181 -18.08 -0.38 25.17
CA ALA A 181 -16.89 -1.14 25.55
C ALA A 181 -16.68 -1.07 27.06
N TYR A 182 -16.50 -2.24 27.66
CA TYR A 182 -16.31 -2.39 29.13
C TYR A 182 -17.41 -1.77 29.98
N GLU A 183 -18.63 -1.63 29.43
CA GLU A 183 -19.78 -1.00 30.07
C GLU A 183 -19.49 0.43 30.58
N SER A 184 -18.60 1.16 29.89
CA SER A 184 -18.20 2.52 30.28
C SER A 184 -19.37 3.49 30.30
N PHE A 185 -20.38 3.29 29.48
CA PHE A 185 -21.61 4.11 29.43
C PHE A 185 -22.49 4.00 30.67
N LEU A 186 -22.32 2.94 31.50
CA LEU A 186 -23.06 2.80 32.74
C LEU A 186 -22.61 3.76 33.86
N ASP A 187 -21.46 4.44 33.68
CA ASP A 187 -21.03 5.51 34.59
C ASP A 187 -21.77 6.82 34.34
N LEU A 188 -22.63 6.89 33.32
CA LEU A 188 -23.35 8.10 32.90
C LEU A 188 -24.83 8.04 33.37
N GLU A 189 -25.41 9.22 33.64
CA GLU A 189 -26.83 9.42 33.97
C GLU A 189 -27.43 10.44 33.02
N PRO A 190 -27.77 10.03 31.78
CA PRO A 190 -28.26 10.97 30.78
C PRO A 190 -29.69 11.42 31.04
N GLU A 191 -30.05 12.62 30.60
CA GLU A 191 -31.43 13.05 30.44
C GLU A 191 -32.03 12.53 29.13
N ILE A 192 -31.19 12.48 28.06
CA ILE A 192 -31.56 11.85 26.80
C ILE A 192 -30.51 10.80 26.46
N ALA A 193 -30.91 9.54 26.39
CA ALA A 193 -30.10 8.46 25.87
C ALA A 193 -30.44 8.20 24.40
N VAL A 194 -29.44 8.22 23.53
CA VAL A 194 -29.57 7.85 22.12
C VAL A 194 -28.88 6.52 21.90
N VAL A 195 -29.57 5.56 21.27
CA VAL A 195 -28.99 4.26 20.86
C VAL A 195 -29.16 4.12 19.36
N THR A 196 -28.07 4.19 18.61
CA THR A 196 -28.11 4.19 17.14
C THR A 196 -28.41 2.79 16.59
N ASN A 197 -27.65 1.79 17.00
CA ASN A 197 -27.77 0.39 16.61
C ASN A 197 -27.07 -0.50 17.63
N ILE A 198 -27.36 -1.81 17.61
CA ILE A 198 -26.69 -2.82 18.43
C ILE A 198 -26.37 -4.00 17.53
N ASP A 199 -25.11 -4.15 17.18
CA ASP A 199 -24.57 -5.24 16.35
C ASP A 199 -23.49 -6.00 17.13
N PRO A 200 -23.14 -7.25 16.76
CA PRO A 200 -22.14 -8.05 17.46
C PRO A 200 -20.76 -7.40 17.40
N ASP A 201 -20.36 -6.66 18.42
CA ASP A 201 -19.00 -6.12 18.63
C ASP A 201 -18.62 -6.26 20.13
N HIS A 202 -17.33 -6.13 20.45
CA HIS A 202 -16.81 -6.26 21.81
C HIS A 202 -17.21 -7.57 22.52
N LEU A 203 -17.39 -8.68 21.76
CA LEU A 203 -17.76 -9.98 22.32
C LEU A 203 -16.61 -10.63 23.11
N ASP A 204 -15.37 -10.15 22.96
CA ASP A 204 -14.25 -10.45 23.85
C ASP A 204 -14.57 -10.10 25.32
N PHE A 205 -15.29 -9.01 25.54
CA PHE A 205 -15.74 -8.58 26.87
C PHE A 205 -17.14 -9.09 27.22
N HIS A 206 -18.12 -8.85 26.37
CA HIS A 206 -19.52 -9.20 26.66
C HIS A 206 -19.80 -10.71 26.56
N GLN A 207 -18.93 -11.50 25.90
CA GLN A 207 -19.01 -12.95 25.71
C GLN A 207 -20.15 -13.42 24.82
N THR A 208 -21.34 -12.83 24.92
CA THR A 208 -22.49 -13.13 24.05
C THR A 208 -23.22 -11.86 23.60
N PHE A 209 -23.93 -11.95 22.48
CA PHE A 209 -24.68 -10.84 21.95
C PHE A 209 -25.86 -10.44 22.86
N GLU A 210 -26.49 -11.42 23.52
CA GLU A 210 -27.56 -11.18 24.48
C GLU A 210 -27.07 -10.37 25.70
N ARG A 211 -25.84 -10.61 26.17
CA ARG A 211 -25.24 -9.82 27.23
C ARG A 211 -24.98 -8.38 26.80
N LEU A 212 -24.52 -8.18 25.59
CA LEU A 212 -24.35 -6.84 25.02
C LEU A 212 -25.70 -6.11 24.99
N GLN A 213 -26.77 -6.74 24.49
CA GLN A 213 -28.13 -6.18 24.47
C GLN A 213 -28.66 -5.86 25.87
N ALA A 214 -28.40 -6.74 26.83
CA ALA A 214 -28.77 -6.52 28.24
C ALA A 214 -28.02 -5.33 28.85
N SER A 215 -26.76 -5.11 28.48
CA SER A 215 -25.94 -3.95 28.91
C SER A 215 -26.50 -2.64 28.34
N PHE A 216 -26.92 -2.60 27.06
CA PHE A 216 -27.61 -1.44 26.50
C PHE A 216 -28.97 -1.19 27.17
N ALA A 217 -29.70 -2.23 27.55
CA ALA A 217 -30.91 -2.06 28.33
C ALA A 217 -30.64 -1.43 29.71
N HIS A 218 -29.53 -1.82 30.40
CA HIS A 218 -29.09 -1.18 31.63
C HIS A 218 -28.71 0.29 31.41
N PHE A 219 -28.00 0.62 30.33
CA PHE A 219 -27.73 2.02 29.98
C PHE A 219 -29.00 2.85 29.83
N CYS A 220 -29.98 2.34 29.11
CA CYS A 220 -31.31 2.98 28.96
C CYS A 220 -32.05 3.13 30.29
N GLN A 221 -31.80 2.28 31.31
CA GLN A 221 -32.38 2.40 32.67
C GLN A 221 -31.68 3.51 33.48
N ARG A 222 -30.44 3.92 33.08
CA ARG A 222 -29.71 5.04 33.72
C ARG A 222 -30.26 6.43 33.34
N VAL A 223 -31.21 6.50 32.43
CA VAL A 223 -31.88 7.76 32.07
C VAL A 223 -32.58 8.34 33.30
N ARG A 224 -32.30 9.63 33.56
CA ARG A 224 -32.89 10.36 34.71
C ARG A 224 -34.41 10.33 34.68
N PRO A 225 -35.09 10.39 35.84
CA PRO A 225 -36.57 10.45 35.89
C PRO A 225 -37.14 11.57 35.01
N GLY A 226 -38.13 11.28 34.20
CA GLY A 226 -38.69 12.20 33.20
C GLY A 226 -37.92 12.37 31.91
N GLY A 227 -36.71 11.76 31.77
CA GLY A 227 -35.87 11.80 30.57
C GLY A 227 -36.37 10.93 29.41
N HIS A 228 -35.68 10.97 28.29
CA HIS A 228 -36.08 10.35 27.03
C HIS A 228 -35.06 9.30 26.52
N ARG A 229 -35.54 8.39 25.72
CA ARG A 229 -34.77 7.38 24.98
C ARG A 229 -35.08 7.53 23.51
N VAL A 230 -34.06 7.67 22.67
CA VAL A 230 -34.17 7.78 21.21
C VAL A 230 -33.43 6.60 20.61
N CYS A 231 -34.10 5.72 19.89
CA CYS A 231 -33.53 4.43 19.48
C CYS A 231 -33.76 4.16 17.98
N GLY A 232 -32.73 3.64 17.30
CA GLY A 232 -32.78 3.24 15.89
C GLY A 232 -33.62 1.99 15.68
N GLY A 233 -34.91 2.16 15.37
CA GLY A 233 -35.90 1.09 15.39
C GLY A 233 -35.79 0.08 14.24
N ASP A 234 -35.02 0.39 13.17
CA ASP A 234 -34.79 -0.55 12.07
C ASP A 234 -33.78 -1.65 12.46
N ASN A 235 -32.98 -1.44 13.52
CA ASN A 235 -31.96 -2.40 13.95
C ASN A 235 -32.55 -3.48 14.86
N ARG A 236 -32.33 -4.76 14.49
CA ARG A 236 -32.85 -5.92 15.23
C ARG A 236 -32.36 -6.00 16.67
N GLY A 237 -31.08 -5.65 16.91
CA GLY A 237 -30.49 -5.64 18.25
C GLY A 237 -31.16 -4.60 19.16
N VAL A 238 -31.50 -3.42 18.63
CA VAL A 238 -32.24 -2.36 19.32
C VAL A 238 -33.68 -2.80 19.63
N GLN A 239 -34.38 -3.45 18.68
CA GLN A 239 -35.71 -3.98 18.91
C GLN A 239 -35.73 -4.99 20.05
N GLU A 240 -34.74 -5.87 20.15
CA GLU A 240 -34.61 -6.84 21.24
C GLU A 240 -34.30 -6.14 22.57
N MET A 241 -33.41 -5.16 22.60
CA MET A 241 -33.15 -4.31 23.76
C MET A 241 -34.44 -3.62 24.24
N CYS A 242 -35.28 -3.08 23.35
CA CYS A 242 -36.56 -2.46 23.70
C CYS A 242 -37.53 -3.47 24.32
N ARG A 243 -37.56 -4.73 23.85
CA ARG A 243 -38.33 -5.81 24.47
C ARG A 243 -37.84 -6.13 25.89
N LEU A 244 -36.53 -6.20 26.08
CA LEU A 244 -35.93 -6.41 27.40
C LEU A 244 -36.26 -5.28 28.38
N LEU A 245 -36.28 -4.02 27.90
CA LEU A 245 -36.70 -2.86 28.69
C LEU A 245 -38.18 -2.97 29.12
N HIS A 246 -39.06 -3.30 28.18
CA HIS A 246 -40.48 -3.45 28.46
C HIS A 246 -40.75 -4.58 29.47
N ALA A 247 -40.11 -5.72 29.31
CA ALA A 247 -40.25 -6.87 30.23
C ALA A 247 -39.82 -6.58 31.68
N ARG A 248 -38.88 -5.63 31.86
CA ARG A 248 -38.39 -5.22 33.18
C ARG A 248 -39.28 -4.18 33.88
N GLY A 249 -40.38 -3.75 33.26
CA GLY A 249 -41.32 -2.80 33.86
C GLY A 249 -40.77 -1.41 34.17
N ALA A 250 -39.71 -1.02 33.51
CA ALA A 250 -38.83 0.05 33.97
C ALA A 250 -39.21 1.47 33.55
N HIS A 251 -40.37 1.72 32.86
CA HIS A 251 -40.53 3.02 32.20
C HIS A 251 -41.88 3.62 32.21
N GLU A 252 -41.99 4.87 32.67
CA GLU A 252 -43.08 5.77 32.49
C GLU A 252 -43.34 6.19 31.04
N ARG A 253 -42.29 6.13 30.18
CA ARG A 253 -42.35 6.49 28.75
C ARG A 253 -41.63 5.45 27.87
N PRO A 254 -42.28 5.00 26.76
CA PRO A 254 -41.60 4.13 25.78
C PRO A 254 -40.44 4.85 25.08
N PRO A 255 -39.44 4.10 24.55
CA PRO A 255 -38.43 4.66 23.66
C PRO A 255 -39.06 5.24 22.40
N LEU A 256 -38.60 6.41 21.97
CA LEU A 256 -38.91 6.97 20.67
C LEU A 256 -38.05 6.25 19.60
N LEU A 257 -38.70 5.66 18.62
CA LEU A 257 -38.07 4.93 17.54
C LEU A 257 -37.93 5.80 16.30
N TYR A 258 -36.73 5.75 15.66
CA TYR A 258 -36.48 6.43 14.41
C TYR A 258 -35.88 5.48 13.36
N GLY A 259 -36.12 5.78 12.08
CA GLY A 259 -35.57 5.00 10.96
C GLY A 259 -36.40 5.17 9.67
N PHE A 260 -36.27 4.20 8.76
CA PHE A 260 -36.98 4.17 7.49
C PHE A 260 -38.27 3.29 7.57
N GLY A 261 -38.22 2.28 8.43
CA GLY A 261 -39.32 1.31 8.57
C GLY A 261 -40.61 1.91 9.11
N GLU A 262 -41.77 1.32 8.75
CA GLU A 262 -43.08 1.81 9.08
C GLU A 262 -43.42 1.82 10.59
N SER A 263 -42.73 1.01 11.37
CA SER A 263 -42.90 0.90 12.82
C SER A 263 -42.23 2.01 13.65
N ASN A 264 -41.51 2.93 13.00
CA ASN A 264 -40.83 4.02 13.68
C ASN A 264 -41.74 5.26 13.89
N ASP A 265 -41.54 5.94 15.01
CA ASP A 265 -42.21 7.18 15.35
C ASP A 265 -41.77 8.36 14.52
N LEU A 266 -40.46 8.43 14.20
CA LEU A 266 -39.86 9.41 13.30
C LEU A 266 -39.27 8.70 12.08
N ARG A 267 -39.79 9.00 10.89
CA ARG A 267 -39.39 8.33 9.65
C ARG A 267 -38.90 9.32 8.59
N ALA A 268 -38.07 8.82 7.67
CA ALA A 268 -37.68 9.58 6.48
C ALA A 268 -37.90 8.78 5.18
N ALA A 269 -38.25 9.51 4.13
CA ALA A 269 -38.17 9.04 2.75
C ALA A 269 -36.98 9.73 2.06
N ILE A 270 -36.08 8.95 1.45
CA ILE A 270 -34.98 9.51 0.66
C ILE A 270 -35.55 9.98 -0.67
N LEU A 271 -35.39 11.27 -0.98
CA LEU A 271 -35.84 11.91 -2.22
C LEU A 271 -34.78 11.80 -3.33
N ALA A 272 -33.49 12.06 -2.98
CA ALA A 272 -32.41 11.99 -3.92
C ALA A 272 -31.09 11.61 -3.24
N ARG A 273 -30.28 10.81 -3.95
CA ARG A 273 -28.87 10.54 -3.62
C ARG A 273 -28.02 11.19 -4.70
N THR A 274 -27.26 12.21 -4.34
CA THR A 274 -26.38 12.96 -5.24
C THR A 274 -24.93 12.83 -4.80
N PRO A 275 -23.94 13.16 -5.65
CA PRO A 275 -22.54 13.23 -5.24
C PRO A 275 -22.29 14.20 -4.07
N ASP A 276 -23.08 15.27 -3.98
CA ASP A 276 -22.94 16.33 -2.97
C ASP A 276 -23.67 16.00 -1.66
N GLY A 277 -24.41 14.89 -1.59
CA GLY A 277 -25.11 14.49 -0.36
C GLY A 277 -26.43 13.76 -0.61
N THR A 278 -27.27 13.74 0.42
CA THR A 278 -28.56 13.03 0.39
C THR A 278 -29.69 14.00 0.76
N GLU A 279 -30.73 14.04 -0.07
CA GLU A 279 -31.97 14.76 0.20
C GLU A 279 -33.02 13.80 0.73
N PHE A 280 -33.70 14.17 1.81
CA PHE A 280 -34.74 13.34 2.40
C PHE A 280 -35.86 14.22 2.98
N GLU A 281 -37.05 13.60 3.15
CA GLU A 281 -38.25 14.23 3.71
C GLU A 281 -38.73 13.44 4.92
N LEU A 282 -39.10 14.13 5.98
CA LEU A 282 -39.70 13.49 7.16
C LEU A 282 -41.16 13.07 6.86
N ILE A 283 -41.45 11.81 7.12
CA ILE A 283 -42.75 11.21 6.91
C ILE A 283 -43.26 10.53 8.19
N GLY A 284 -44.58 10.65 8.49
CA GLY A 284 -45.23 9.90 9.55
C GLY A 284 -44.63 10.12 10.94
N SER A 285 -44.46 11.36 11.39
CA SER A 285 -44.04 11.64 12.75
C SER A 285 -45.23 11.93 13.65
N GLU A 286 -45.17 11.55 14.94
CA GLU A 286 -46.10 12.01 15.96
C GLU A 286 -45.98 13.55 16.15
N TRP A 287 -44.86 14.14 15.69
CA TRP A 287 -44.68 15.58 15.65
C TRP A 287 -45.23 16.18 14.35
N HIS A 288 -46.52 16.53 14.37
CA HIS A 288 -47.20 17.09 13.19
C HIS A 288 -46.52 18.31 12.57
N THR A 289 -45.69 19.03 13.35
CA THR A 289 -44.95 20.21 12.90
C THR A 289 -43.75 19.89 12.02
N ALA A 290 -43.26 18.65 12.01
CA ALA A 290 -42.08 18.23 11.25
C ALA A 290 -42.46 17.44 9.97
N GLN A 291 -43.71 17.01 9.81
CA GLN A 291 -44.13 16.20 8.66
C GLN A 291 -44.05 17.00 7.36
N GLY A 292 -43.44 16.39 6.34
CA GLY A 292 -43.15 17.03 5.04
C GLY A 292 -41.92 17.95 5.02
N ALA A 293 -41.20 18.06 6.14
CA ALA A 293 -39.96 18.86 6.16
C ALA A 293 -38.85 18.17 5.37
N ARG A 294 -38.22 18.93 4.43
CA ARG A 294 -37.15 18.44 3.58
C ARG A 294 -35.80 18.85 4.10
N PHE A 295 -34.88 17.92 4.14
CA PHE A 295 -33.50 18.11 4.56
C PHE A 295 -32.53 17.85 3.42
N HIS A 296 -31.47 18.63 3.36
CA HIS A 296 -30.28 18.34 2.60
C HIS A 296 -29.15 18.05 3.58
N LEU A 297 -28.56 16.87 3.49
CA LEU A 297 -27.40 16.46 4.27
C LEU A 297 -26.21 16.34 3.32
N PRO A 298 -25.15 17.17 3.45
CA PRO A 298 -24.00 17.15 2.55
C PRO A 298 -23.05 15.96 2.83
N LEU A 299 -23.63 14.83 3.17
CA LEU A 299 -22.95 13.55 3.39
C LEU A 299 -23.66 12.44 2.60
N PRO A 300 -22.93 11.60 1.89
CA PRO A 300 -23.49 10.45 1.21
C PRO A 300 -23.80 9.32 2.19
N GLY A 301 -24.70 8.42 1.77
CA GLY A 301 -25.02 7.18 2.47
C GLY A 301 -26.24 7.25 3.40
N ASP A 302 -27.09 6.23 3.27
CA ASP A 302 -28.36 6.12 4.03
C ASP A 302 -28.13 6.06 5.55
N HIS A 303 -27.00 5.48 5.99
CA HIS A 303 -26.60 5.46 7.41
C HIS A 303 -26.40 6.86 7.99
N ASN A 304 -25.97 7.85 7.18
CA ASN A 304 -25.86 9.23 7.63
C ASN A 304 -27.23 9.90 7.76
N VAL A 305 -28.22 9.51 6.95
CA VAL A 305 -29.62 9.93 7.14
C VAL A 305 -30.16 9.35 8.44
N GLN A 306 -29.88 8.09 8.78
CA GLN A 306 -30.25 7.52 10.09
C GLN A 306 -29.61 8.27 11.26
N ASN A 307 -28.32 8.63 11.16
CA ASN A 307 -27.66 9.45 12.17
C ASN A 307 -28.31 10.83 12.30
N ALA A 308 -28.72 11.45 11.17
CA ALA A 308 -29.43 12.72 11.16
C ALA A 308 -30.83 12.60 11.78
N LEU A 309 -31.56 11.52 11.55
CA LEU A 309 -32.86 11.27 12.18
C LEU A 309 -32.76 11.20 13.70
N ALA A 310 -31.72 10.57 14.25
CA ALA A 310 -31.45 10.56 15.68
C ALA A 310 -31.21 12.00 16.21
N ALA A 311 -30.45 12.81 15.50
CA ALA A 311 -30.17 14.20 15.87
C ALA A 311 -31.44 15.07 15.77
N ILE A 312 -32.25 14.88 14.73
CA ILE A 312 -33.54 15.55 14.55
C ILE A 312 -34.49 15.19 15.70
N ALA A 313 -34.57 13.91 16.08
CA ALA A 313 -35.39 13.45 17.20
C ALA A 313 -35.02 14.17 18.51
N VAL A 314 -33.73 14.29 18.78
CA VAL A 314 -33.22 15.06 19.94
C VAL A 314 -33.61 16.54 19.81
N GLY A 315 -33.43 17.15 18.63
CA GLY A 315 -33.83 18.54 18.38
C GLY A 315 -35.33 18.79 18.62
N GLN A 316 -36.16 17.86 18.19
CA GLN A 316 -37.61 17.92 18.43
C GLN A 316 -37.97 17.79 19.92
N LEU A 317 -37.32 16.87 20.66
CA LEU A 317 -37.50 16.75 22.11
C LEU A 317 -37.13 18.01 22.88
N LEU A 318 -36.20 18.79 22.37
CA LEU A 318 -35.77 20.07 22.94
C LEU A 318 -36.57 21.26 22.43
N GLY A 319 -37.56 21.05 21.56
CA GLY A 319 -38.39 22.11 21.00
C GLY A 319 -37.66 23.04 20.01
N ILE A 320 -36.53 22.56 19.43
CA ILE A 320 -35.75 23.36 18.46
C ILE A 320 -36.54 23.43 17.14
N PRO A 321 -36.76 24.63 16.57
CA PRO A 321 -37.50 24.81 15.32
C PRO A 321 -36.87 24.00 14.17
N ILE A 322 -37.74 23.45 13.30
CA ILE A 322 -37.28 22.54 12.20
C ILE A 322 -36.37 23.24 11.21
N ASP A 323 -36.60 24.52 10.91
CA ASP A 323 -35.76 25.32 10.03
C ASP A 323 -34.35 25.54 10.59
N THR A 324 -34.21 25.61 11.90
CA THR A 324 -32.90 25.68 12.58
C THR A 324 -32.17 24.36 12.44
N GLN A 325 -32.87 23.23 12.59
CA GLN A 325 -32.32 21.90 12.41
C GLN A 325 -31.90 21.66 10.94
N GLN A 326 -32.70 22.15 9.98
CA GLN A 326 -32.37 22.10 8.54
C GLN A 326 -31.08 22.88 8.24
N ARG A 327 -30.96 24.13 8.73
CA ARG A 327 -29.73 24.95 8.55
C ARG A 327 -28.51 24.29 9.18
N ALA A 328 -28.67 23.74 10.37
CA ALA A 328 -27.59 23.05 11.07
C ALA A 328 -27.04 21.85 10.27
N LEU A 329 -27.95 20.95 9.84
CA LEU A 329 -27.56 19.75 9.11
C LEU A 329 -27.04 20.04 7.69
N ALA A 330 -27.56 21.08 7.03
CA ALA A 330 -27.04 21.53 5.72
C ALA A 330 -25.58 22.09 5.78
N ARG A 331 -25.11 22.48 6.95
CA ARG A 331 -23.72 22.95 7.18
C ARG A 331 -22.80 21.91 7.81
N PHE A 332 -23.32 20.70 8.04
CA PHE A 332 -22.56 19.64 8.70
C PHE A 332 -21.61 18.95 7.71
N HIS A 333 -20.31 19.21 7.80
CA HIS A 333 -19.28 18.68 6.90
C HIS A 333 -18.65 17.36 7.37
N GLY A 334 -19.20 16.72 8.42
CA GLY A 334 -18.75 15.44 8.92
C GLY A 334 -17.71 15.50 10.05
N VAL A 335 -17.14 14.37 10.34
CA VAL A 335 -16.12 14.14 11.36
C VAL A 335 -14.86 13.61 10.66
N ARG A 336 -13.68 13.96 11.16
CA ARG A 336 -12.42 13.45 10.63
C ARG A 336 -12.40 11.93 10.64
N ARG A 337 -11.77 11.36 9.64
CA ARG A 337 -11.73 9.90 9.43
C ARG A 337 -13.12 9.25 9.27
N ARG A 338 -14.12 9.99 8.78
CA ARG A 338 -15.44 9.48 8.39
C ARG A 338 -15.79 10.02 7.01
N LEU A 339 -15.43 9.28 5.95
CA LEU A 339 -15.49 9.71 4.55
C LEU A 339 -14.77 11.06 4.33
N GLU A 340 -13.68 11.29 5.06
CA GLU A 340 -12.90 12.53 5.01
C GLU A 340 -12.16 12.62 3.67
N LEU A 341 -12.39 13.71 2.93
CA LEU A 341 -11.60 14.01 1.74
C LEU A 341 -10.22 14.51 2.16
N VAL A 342 -9.19 13.72 1.90
CA VAL A 342 -7.80 14.06 2.24
C VAL A 342 -7.19 15.00 1.20
N GLY A 343 -7.46 14.76 -0.08
CA GLY A 343 -6.97 15.59 -1.18
C GLY A 343 -7.20 14.95 -2.55
N GLU A 344 -6.78 15.69 -3.58
CA GLU A 344 -6.83 15.21 -4.97
C GLU A 344 -5.54 15.59 -5.69
N ALA A 345 -4.92 14.63 -6.39
CA ALA A 345 -3.74 14.86 -7.21
C ALA A 345 -3.70 13.85 -8.37
N ALA A 346 -3.14 14.25 -9.52
CA ALA A 346 -3.06 13.44 -10.76
C ALA A 346 -4.42 12.85 -11.19
N GLY A 347 -5.53 13.53 -10.90
CA GLY A 347 -6.90 13.05 -11.19
C GLY A 347 -7.37 11.93 -10.26
N ILE A 348 -6.66 11.64 -9.17
CA ILE A 348 -6.98 10.62 -8.18
C ILE A 348 -7.43 11.30 -6.89
N THR A 349 -8.57 10.87 -6.35
CA THR A 349 -9.12 11.41 -5.10
C THR A 349 -8.77 10.49 -3.93
N LEU A 350 -8.23 11.04 -2.84
CA LEU A 350 -7.92 10.31 -1.61
C LEU A 350 -8.97 10.61 -0.54
N VAL A 351 -9.47 9.53 0.07
CA VAL A 351 -10.45 9.57 1.17
C VAL A 351 -9.89 8.77 2.35
N ASP A 352 -10.19 9.18 3.58
CA ASP A 352 -9.90 8.41 4.79
C ASP A 352 -11.19 8.05 5.53
N ASP A 353 -11.29 6.80 6.00
CA ASP A 353 -12.43 6.32 6.76
C ASP A 353 -11.98 5.39 7.91
N TYR A 354 -12.65 5.50 9.02
CA TYR A 354 -12.37 4.72 10.24
C TYR A 354 -12.99 3.31 10.21
N ALA A 355 -13.73 2.96 9.15
CA ALA A 355 -14.43 1.69 9.02
C ALA A 355 -13.48 0.50 9.22
N HIS A 356 -13.87 -0.40 10.13
CA HIS A 356 -13.09 -1.57 10.51
C HIS A 356 -13.95 -2.80 10.86
N HIS A 357 -15.27 -2.65 10.81
CA HIS A 357 -16.24 -3.73 10.93
C HIS A 357 -16.91 -3.97 9.57
N PRO A 358 -17.28 -5.22 9.19
CA PRO A 358 -17.89 -5.51 7.89
C PRO A 358 -19.04 -4.58 7.51
N VAL A 359 -19.98 -4.33 8.43
CA VAL A 359 -21.15 -3.45 8.21
C VAL A 359 -20.70 -2.00 7.92
N GLU A 360 -19.66 -1.51 8.60
CA GLU A 360 -19.12 -0.16 8.35
C GLU A 360 -18.46 -0.09 6.97
N ILE A 361 -17.68 -1.12 6.58
CA ILE A 361 -17.01 -1.19 5.27
C ILE A 361 -18.06 -1.15 4.15
N GLU A 362 -19.12 -1.97 4.25
CA GLU A 362 -20.22 -1.98 3.27
C GLU A 362 -20.90 -0.60 3.17
N ALA A 363 -21.20 0.02 4.30
CA ALA A 363 -21.83 1.35 4.34
C ALA A 363 -20.91 2.43 3.74
N THR A 364 -19.62 2.39 4.03
CA THR A 364 -18.61 3.32 3.48
C THR A 364 -18.46 3.14 1.97
N LEU A 365 -18.35 1.90 1.47
CA LEU A 365 -18.24 1.64 0.03
C LEU A 365 -19.50 2.06 -0.72
N ALA A 366 -20.70 1.80 -0.17
CA ALA A 366 -21.94 2.27 -0.75
C ALA A 366 -22.02 3.81 -0.82
N ALA A 367 -21.60 4.50 0.24
CA ALA A 367 -21.53 5.96 0.27
C ALA A 367 -20.50 6.52 -0.74
N LEU A 368 -19.36 5.87 -0.90
CA LEU A 368 -18.35 6.26 -1.91
C LEU A 368 -18.87 6.03 -3.34
N ARG A 369 -19.61 4.94 -3.59
CA ARG A 369 -20.27 4.72 -4.89
C ARG A 369 -21.32 5.80 -5.19
N GLN A 370 -22.07 6.28 -4.18
CA GLN A 370 -22.97 7.42 -4.34
C GLN A 370 -22.21 8.71 -4.67
N ARG A 371 -21.14 9.01 -3.93
CA ARG A 371 -20.36 10.25 -4.07
C ARG A 371 -19.56 10.29 -5.37
N PHE A 372 -19.06 9.15 -5.81
CA PHE A 372 -18.18 9.02 -6.98
C PHE A 372 -18.73 7.97 -7.96
N PRO A 373 -19.87 8.22 -8.60
CA PRO A 373 -20.47 7.27 -9.52
C PRO A 373 -19.52 6.97 -10.68
N ASN A 374 -19.42 5.70 -11.07
CA ASN A 374 -18.60 5.23 -12.18
C ASN A 374 -17.08 5.41 -12.02
N ARG A 375 -16.58 5.78 -10.83
CA ARG A 375 -15.13 5.79 -10.54
C ARG A 375 -14.72 4.49 -9.88
N ARG A 376 -13.52 4.02 -10.19
CA ARG A 376 -12.93 2.83 -9.58
C ARG A 376 -12.58 3.11 -8.12
N LEU A 377 -13.03 2.22 -7.19
CA LEU A 377 -12.74 2.30 -5.77
C LEU A 377 -11.58 1.39 -5.42
N VAL A 378 -10.48 1.97 -4.96
CA VAL A 378 -9.29 1.28 -4.48
C VAL A 378 -9.25 1.37 -2.96
N VAL A 379 -9.40 0.25 -2.27
CA VAL A 379 -9.45 0.20 -0.81
C VAL A 379 -8.08 -0.20 -0.26
N ILE A 380 -7.55 0.58 0.67
CA ILE A 380 -6.38 0.24 1.47
C ILE A 380 -6.88 -0.07 2.88
N TYR A 381 -6.87 -1.34 3.26
CA TYR A 381 -7.47 -1.81 4.51
C TYR A 381 -6.43 -2.29 5.52
N GLN A 382 -6.51 -1.76 6.75
CA GLN A 382 -5.75 -2.23 7.91
C GLN A 382 -6.70 -2.92 8.89
N PRO A 383 -6.65 -4.25 9.02
CA PRO A 383 -7.44 -4.95 10.03
C PRO A 383 -7.07 -4.49 11.44
N HIS A 384 -8.05 -4.41 12.33
CA HIS A 384 -7.88 -3.97 13.70
C HIS A 384 -8.19 -5.12 14.68
N LEU A 385 -7.24 -5.48 15.55
CA LEU A 385 -7.26 -6.59 16.52
C LEU A 385 -7.21 -7.98 15.85
N TYR A 386 -6.44 -8.87 16.45
CA TYR A 386 -6.35 -10.28 16.01
C TYR A 386 -7.67 -11.03 16.26
N SER A 387 -8.30 -10.80 17.42
CA SER A 387 -9.58 -11.42 17.78
C SER A 387 -10.67 -11.06 16.76
N ARG A 388 -10.84 -9.77 16.44
CA ARG A 388 -11.83 -9.32 15.45
C ARG A 388 -11.54 -9.88 14.05
N THR A 389 -10.28 -9.88 13.63
CA THR A 389 -9.88 -10.47 12.33
C THR A 389 -10.29 -11.93 12.24
N ARG A 390 -10.06 -12.72 13.30
CA ARG A 390 -10.48 -14.13 13.38
C ARG A 390 -12.00 -14.28 13.30
N ASP A 391 -12.72 -13.53 14.16
CA ASP A 391 -14.15 -13.72 14.38
C ASP A 391 -14.99 -13.16 13.23
N GLN A 392 -14.50 -12.14 12.52
CA GLN A 392 -15.19 -11.47 11.42
C GLN A 392 -14.60 -11.78 10.03
N LEU A 393 -13.70 -12.76 9.91
CA LEU A 393 -12.94 -13.03 8.68
C LEU A 393 -13.84 -13.11 7.44
N LYS A 394 -14.89 -13.91 7.49
CA LYS A 394 -15.83 -14.09 6.35
C LYS A 394 -16.56 -12.80 6.00
N GLY A 395 -16.99 -12.05 7.00
CA GLY A 395 -17.64 -10.76 6.81
C GLY A 395 -16.71 -9.71 6.18
N LEU A 396 -15.45 -9.65 6.63
CA LEU A 396 -14.42 -8.76 6.07
C LEU A 396 -14.13 -9.07 4.60
N ILE A 397 -13.97 -10.34 4.25
CA ILE A 397 -13.77 -10.77 2.85
C ILE A 397 -15.00 -10.36 2.01
N HIS A 398 -16.22 -10.63 2.48
CA HIS A 398 -17.44 -10.29 1.77
C HIS A 398 -17.59 -8.78 1.56
N SER A 399 -17.41 -7.98 2.61
CA SER A 399 -17.57 -6.53 2.52
C SER A 399 -16.52 -5.87 1.62
N LEU A 400 -15.26 -6.33 1.68
CA LEU A 400 -14.17 -5.79 0.85
C LEU A 400 -14.30 -6.19 -0.63
N SER A 401 -15.02 -7.28 -0.93
CA SER A 401 -15.25 -7.71 -2.33
C SER A 401 -16.06 -6.72 -3.16
N ALA A 402 -16.72 -5.75 -2.53
CA ALA A 402 -17.44 -4.66 -3.22
C ALA A 402 -16.53 -3.55 -3.79
N ALA A 403 -15.24 -3.58 -3.49
CA ALA A 403 -14.24 -2.69 -4.08
C ALA A 403 -13.81 -3.16 -5.48
N ASP A 404 -13.17 -2.28 -6.26
CA ASP A 404 -12.59 -2.65 -7.57
C ASP A 404 -11.12 -3.08 -7.44
N MET A 405 -10.45 -2.74 -6.35
CA MET A 405 -9.13 -3.20 -5.98
C MET A 405 -8.96 -3.09 -4.47
N VAL A 406 -8.24 -4.04 -3.87
CA VAL A 406 -7.97 -4.05 -2.43
C VAL A 406 -6.47 -4.17 -2.14
N VAL A 407 -6.00 -3.38 -1.19
CA VAL A 407 -4.65 -3.50 -0.59
C VAL A 407 -4.83 -3.84 0.88
N ILE A 408 -4.28 -4.96 1.32
CA ILE A 408 -4.30 -5.39 2.71
C ILE A 408 -2.93 -5.17 3.33
N THR A 409 -2.87 -4.59 4.51
CA THR A 409 -1.64 -4.50 5.33
C THR A 409 -1.78 -5.28 6.63
N ASP A 410 -0.70 -5.40 7.39
CA ASP A 410 -0.72 -6.15 8.64
C ASP A 410 -1.71 -5.61 9.67
N ILE A 411 -2.17 -6.52 10.55
CA ILE A 411 -3.13 -6.22 11.61
C ILE A 411 -2.55 -5.16 12.54
N TYR A 412 -3.33 -4.10 12.82
CA TYR A 412 -3.04 -3.18 13.91
C TYR A 412 -3.42 -3.86 15.25
N PRO A 413 -2.44 -4.25 16.08
CA PRO A 413 -2.70 -5.10 17.24
C PRO A 413 -3.37 -4.34 18.39
N ALA A 414 -3.28 -2.99 18.40
CA ALA A 414 -3.65 -2.14 19.53
C ALA A 414 -3.04 -2.69 20.86
N ARG A 415 -3.84 -3.40 21.65
CA ARG A 415 -3.42 -3.98 22.93
C ARG A 415 -3.32 -5.52 22.93
N GLU A 416 -3.68 -6.16 21.83
CA GLU A 416 -3.67 -7.61 21.74
C GLU A 416 -2.29 -8.17 21.42
N LYS A 417 -2.02 -9.37 21.93
CA LYS A 417 -0.88 -10.17 21.50
C LYS A 417 -1.26 -10.96 20.25
N PRO A 418 -0.30 -11.27 19.36
CA PRO A 418 -0.57 -12.10 18.20
C PRO A 418 -1.25 -13.42 18.57
N ILE A 419 -2.31 -13.78 17.86
CA ILE A 419 -3.01 -15.07 18.01
C ILE A 419 -2.41 -16.03 16.98
N PRO A 420 -1.90 -17.22 17.39
CA PRO A 420 -1.35 -18.19 16.45
C PRO A 420 -2.35 -18.55 15.33
N GLY A 421 -1.89 -18.51 14.08
CA GLY A 421 -2.71 -18.80 12.91
C GLY A 421 -3.60 -17.65 12.44
N VAL A 422 -3.55 -16.48 13.06
CA VAL A 422 -4.31 -15.28 12.64
C VAL A 422 -3.37 -14.23 12.09
N SER A 423 -3.54 -13.91 10.81
CA SER A 423 -2.79 -12.87 10.11
C SER A 423 -3.70 -12.10 9.14
N ALA A 424 -3.26 -10.93 8.70
CA ALA A 424 -3.98 -10.17 7.68
C ALA A 424 -3.97 -10.85 6.30
N SER A 425 -2.99 -11.73 6.04
CA SER A 425 -2.94 -12.51 4.79
C SER A 425 -4.18 -13.37 4.60
N LEU A 426 -4.83 -13.86 5.67
CA LEU A 426 -6.07 -14.64 5.56
C LEU A 426 -7.19 -13.89 4.82
N ILE A 427 -7.24 -12.56 4.97
CA ILE A 427 -8.21 -11.74 4.23
C ILE A 427 -7.82 -11.66 2.76
N ALA A 428 -6.52 -11.42 2.49
CA ALA A 428 -6.00 -11.34 1.11
C ALA A 428 -6.18 -12.69 0.38
N ASP A 429 -5.83 -13.80 1.03
CA ASP A 429 -5.99 -15.15 0.49
C ASP A 429 -7.47 -15.45 0.19
N GLY A 430 -8.38 -15.10 1.12
CA GLY A 430 -9.82 -15.30 0.92
C GLY A 430 -10.43 -14.44 -0.19
N LEU A 431 -9.90 -13.25 -0.47
CA LEU A 431 -10.29 -12.44 -1.63
C LEU A 431 -9.78 -13.07 -2.94
N LEU A 432 -8.54 -13.55 -2.97
CA LEU A 432 -7.93 -14.18 -4.15
C LEU A 432 -8.60 -15.52 -4.51
N GLU A 433 -8.98 -16.34 -3.52
CA GLU A 433 -9.66 -17.64 -3.74
C GLU A 433 -11.04 -17.50 -4.39
N ASN A 434 -11.71 -16.36 -4.23
CA ASN A 434 -13.07 -16.14 -4.75
C ASN A 434 -13.10 -15.41 -6.11
N ASP A 435 -11.96 -15.29 -6.80
CA ASP A 435 -11.83 -14.54 -8.07
C ASP A 435 -12.32 -13.07 -7.96
N GLN A 436 -12.21 -12.51 -6.78
CA GLN A 436 -12.71 -11.17 -6.40
C GLN A 436 -11.56 -10.17 -6.32
N PRO A 437 -11.82 -8.87 -6.20
CA PRO A 437 -11.08 -7.79 -6.86
C PRO A 437 -9.57 -7.97 -6.80
N PRO A 438 -8.80 -7.47 -7.77
CA PRO A 438 -7.34 -7.47 -7.70
C PRO A 438 -6.85 -7.08 -6.31
N THR A 439 -6.11 -7.97 -5.64
CA THR A 439 -5.72 -7.80 -4.25
C THR A 439 -4.20 -7.80 -4.10
N LEU A 440 -3.67 -6.81 -3.39
CA LEU A 440 -2.26 -6.74 -2.97
C LEU A 440 -2.15 -6.95 -1.47
N TYR A 441 -1.23 -7.81 -1.04
CA TYR A 441 -0.83 -7.89 0.36
C TYR A 441 0.50 -7.17 0.56
N VAL A 442 0.50 -6.11 1.35
CA VAL A 442 1.67 -5.27 1.66
C VAL A 442 1.81 -5.17 3.19
N PRO A 443 2.53 -6.10 3.84
CA PRO A 443 2.62 -6.17 5.29
C PRO A 443 3.08 -4.86 5.95
N ILE A 444 4.08 -4.21 5.37
CA ILE A 444 4.64 -2.95 5.87
C ILE A 444 3.88 -1.78 5.22
N LYS A 445 3.00 -1.13 5.99
CA LYS A 445 2.13 -0.05 5.46
C LYS A 445 2.88 1.12 4.82
N GLU A 446 4.09 1.43 5.31
CA GLU A 446 4.93 2.51 4.77
C GLU A 446 5.35 2.25 3.31
N GLN A 447 5.33 0.99 2.86
CA GLN A 447 5.62 0.60 1.48
C GLN A 447 4.40 0.75 0.55
N ILE A 448 3.19 0.83 1.10
CA ILE A 448 1.95 0.89 0.30
C ILE A 448 1.97 2.02 -0.74
N PRO A 449 2.37 3.28 -0.42
CA PRO A 449 2.36 4.35 -1.42
C PRO A 449 3.15 4.00 -2.68
N HIS A 450 4.35 3.43 -2.52
CA HIS A 450 5.20 3.05 -3.66
C HIS A 450 4.69 1.80 -4.39
N ARG A 451 4.18 0.81 -3.63
CA ARG A 451 3.67 -0.45 -4.21
C ARG A 451 2.35 -0.26 -4.94
N LEU A 452 1.50 0.66 -4.48
CA LEU A 452 0.20 0.94 -5.07
C LEU A 452 0.27 1.90 -6.27
N LEU A 453 1.22 2.85 -6.27
CA LEU A 453 1.32 3.92 -7.28
C LEU A 453 1.26 3.43 -8.74
N PRO A 454 1.92 2.30 -9.14
CA PRO A 454 1.85 1.77 -10.49
C PRO A 454 0.46 1.26 -10.90
N HIS A 455 -0.38 0.87 -9.94
CA HIS A 455 -1.72 0.31 -10.18
C HIS A 455 -2.82 1.37 -10.26
N LEU A 456 -2.48 2.62 -9.89
CA LEU A 456 -3.43 3.73 -9.89
C LEU A 456 -3.54 4.37 -11.26
N VAL A 457 -4.79 4.67 -11.65
CA VAL A 457 -5.09 5.39 -12.89
C VAL A 457 -5.88 6.68 -12.58
N PRO A 458 -5.81 7.70 -13.47
CA PRO A 458 -6.66 8.88 -13.31
C PRO A 458 -8.14 8.49 -13.15
N SER A 459 -8.86 9.24 -12.33
CA SER A 459 -10.23 8.99 -11.86
C SER A 459 -10.41 7.89 -10.80
N ASP A 460 -9.35 7.26 -10.28
CA ASP A 460 -9.49 6.40 -9.11
C ASP A 460 -9.92 7.19 -7.88
N VAL A 461 -10.67 6.51 -7.00
CA VAL A 461 -10.91 6.93 -5.62
C VAL A 461 -10.20 5.96 -4.72
N VAL A 462 -9.16 6.42 -4.06
CA VAL A 462 -8.39 5.62 -3.09
C VAL A 462 -8.90 5.93 -1.69
N VAL A 463 -9.31 4.91 -0.95
CA VAL A 463 -9.77 5.08 0.42
C VAL A 463 -8.88 4.28 1.38
N THR A 464 -8.34 4.95 2.40
CA THR A 464 -7.72 4.31 3.55
C THR A 464 -8.80 3.94 4.56
N MET A 465 -8.84 2.66 5.00
CA MET A 465 -9.84 2.16 5.94
C MET A 465 -9.20 1.43 7.11
N GLY A 466 -9.61 1.78 8.33
CA GLY A 466 -9.18 1.08 9.53
C GLY A 466 -9.14 1.95 10.78
N ALA A 467 -9.34 1.32 11.95
CA ALA A 467 -9.29 1.99 13.25
C ALA A 467 -7.86 2.18 13.81
N GLY A 468 -6.85 1.68 13.10
CA GLY A 468 -5.43 1.85 13.42
C GLY A 468 -4.86 3.17 12.88
N ASP A 469 -3.63 3.09 12.41
CA ASP A 469 -2.85 4.23 11.96
C ASP A 469 -2.61 4.25 10.42
N ILE A 470 -3.51 3.65 9.68
CA ILE A 470 -3.46 3.59 8.22
C ILE A 470 -3.65 4.97 7.56
N ASP A 471 -4.35 5.89 8.22
CA ASP A 471 -4.50 7.28 7.80
C ASP A 471 -3.15 7.98 7.54
N LYS A 472 -2.10 7.57 8.25
CA LYS A 472 -0.75 8.15 8.11
C LYS A 472 -0.13 7.96 6.73
N ILE A 473 -0.59 6.99 5.93
CA ILE A 473 -0.08 6.77 4.57
C ILE A 473 -0.72 7.70 3.53
N ALA A 474 -1.86 8.31 3.83
CA ALA A 474 -2.58 9.15 2.88
C ALA A 474 -1.74 10.37 2.42
N ALA A 475 -1.10 11.07 3.36
CA ALA A 475 -0.26 12.22 3.02
C ALA A 475 1.02 11.85 2.21
N PRO A 476 1.77 10.79 2.53
CA PRO A 476 2.83 10.27 1.66
C PRO A 476 2.34 9.91 0.26
N LEU A 477 1.21 9.22 0.14
CA LEU A 477 0.63 8.86 -1.15
C LEU A 477 0.22 10.11 -1.95
N LEU A 478 -0.41 11.10 -1.31
CA LEU A 478 -0.79 12.36 -1.95
C LEU A 478 0.44 13.08 -2.54
N ARG A 479 1.54 13.19 -1.78
CA ARG A 479 2.80 13.78 -2.28
C ARG A 479 3.35 13.05 -3.50
N LEU A 480 3.29 11.72 -3.53
CA LEU A 480 3.73 10.93 -4.69
C LEU A 480 2.83 11.17 -5.91
N LEU A 481 1.52 11.31 -5.69
CA LEU A 481 0.56 11.64 -6.76
C LEU A 481 0.76 13.07 -7.27
N GLU A 482 1.02 14.03 -6.40
CA GLU A 482 1.38 15.42 -6.78
C GLU A 482 2.65 15.44 -7.62
N ALA A 483 3.67 14.67 -7.21
CA ALA A 483 4.91 14.53 -7.99
C ALA A 483 4.66 13.85 -9.35
N ARG A 484 3.72 12.88 -9.44
CA ARG A 484 3.29 12.24 -10.69
C ARG A 484 2.51 13.20 -11.59
N GLY A 485 1.70 14.08 -11.04
CA GLY A 485 0.90 15.10 -11.78
C GLY A 485 1.74 16.26 -12.33
N GLN A 486 2.88 16.57 -11.75
CA GLN A 486 3.92 17.36 -12.38
C GLN A 486 4.61 16.43 -13.38
N VAL A 487 4.70 16.82 -14.65
CA VAL A 487 5.46 16.10 -15.70
C VAL A 487 6.94 16.15 -15.31
N ARG A 488 7.31 15.31 -14.32
CA ARG A 488 8.72 15.13 -13.94
C ARG A 488 9.38 14.30 -15.01
N ARG A 489 10.28 14.92 -15.75
CA ARG A 489 11.14 14.17 -16.66
C ARG A 489 11.97 13.17 -15.86
N LEU A 490 11.89 11.89 -16.24
CA LEU A 490 12.67 10.83 -15.59
C LEU A 490 14.17 11.00 -15.89
N ARG A 491 14.98 10.86 -14.88
CA ARG A 491 16.45 10.92 -14.97
C ARG A 491 16.98 9.56 -15.36
N ILE A 492 17.50 9.42 -16.56
CA ILE A 492 18.00 8.17 -17.13
C ILE A 492 19.54 8.19 -17.13
N ALA A 493 20.15 7.39 -16.24
CA ALA A 493 21.60 7.18 -16.27
C ALA A 493 21.96 6.24 -17.41
N VAL A 494 22.59 6.74 -18.46
CA VAL A 494 23.04 5.91 -19.59
C VAL A 494 24.45 5.43 -19.30
N LEU A 495 24.57 4.17 -18.89
CA LEU A 495 25.84 3.52 -18.59
C LEU A 495 26.51 3.07 -19.88
N MET A 496 27.65 3.65 -20.23
CA MET A 496 28.35 3.41 -21.51
C MET A 496 29.87 3.46 -21.35
N GLY A 497 30.63 3.00 -22.33
CA GLY A 497 32.08 2.95 -22.28
C GLY A 497 32.55 1.71 -21.50
N GLY A 498 33.03 1.89 -20.27
CA GLY A 498 33.59 0.81 -19.47
C GLY A 498 35.04 0.46 -19.87
N ASP A 499 35.55 -0.68 -19.38
CA ASP A 499 36.95 -1.12 -19.56
C ASP A 499 37.09 -2.39 -20.43
N SER A 500 36.00 -2.85 -21.04
CA SER A 500 35.98 -4.01 -21.93
C SER A 500 36.61 -3.68 -23.31
N PRO A 501 37.06 -4.69 -24.09
CA PRO A 501 37.51 -4.50 -25.48
C PRO A 501 36.43 -3.91 -26.41
N GLU A 502 35.16 -3.93 -25.98
CA GLU A 502 33.98 -3.42 -26.73
C GLU A 502 33.63 -1.97 -26.36
N ARG A 503 34.54 -1.25 -25.65
CA ARG A 503 34.35 0.12 -25.20
C ARG A 503 33.80 1.09 -26.26
N ASP A 504 34.37 1.07 -27.45
CA ASP A 504 34.00 2.00 -28.52
C ASP A 504 32.57 1.76 -29.00
N VAL A 505 32.16 0.50 -29.09
CA VAL A 505 30.79 0.11 -29.45
C VAL A 505 29.81 0.53 -28.35
N SER A 506 30.21 0.39 -27.09
CA SER A 506 29.44 0.81 -25.94
C SER A 506 29.25 2.34 -25.91
N LEU A 507 30.27 3.11 -26.17
CA LEU A 507 30.17 4.58 -26.27
C LEU A 507 29.24 5.01 -27.39
N LEU A 508 29.37 4.40 -28.58
CA LEU A 508 28.50 4.71 -29.73
C LEU A 508 27.04 4.35 -29.43
N SER A 509 26.78 3.19 -28.81
CA SER A 509 25.43 2.76 -28.39
C SER A 509 24.84 3.73 -27.37
N GLY A 510 25.58 4.10 -26.32
CA GLY A 510 25.12 5.01 -25.28
C GLY A 510 24.86 6.42 -25.78
N MET A 511 25.73 6.96 -26.63
CA MET A 511 25.51 8.28 -27.27
C MET A 511 24.26 8.30 -28.13
N ARG A 512 24.01 7.23 -28.88
CA ARG A 512 22.80 7.12 -29.70
C ARG A 512 21.53 7.01 -28.84
N VAL A 513 21.59 6.29 -27.73
CA VAL A 513 20.49 6.24 -26.74
C VAL A 513 20.20 7.64 -26.22
N LEU A 514 21.22 8.39 -25.77
CA LEU A 514 21.05 9.76 -25.27
C LEU A 514 20.40 10.69 -26.30
N GLN A 515 20.75 10.57 -27.57
CA GLN A 515 20.17 11.36 -28.68
C GLN A 515 18.72 10.95 -28.99
N ALA A 516 18.33 9.71 -28.69
CA ALA A 516 17.00 9.16 -28.96
C ALA A 516 16.01 9.36 -27.80
N LEU A 517 16.46 9.79 -26.63
CA LEU A 517 15.58 10.09 -25.51
C LEU A 517 14.64 11.26 -25.84
N ASP A 518 13.35 11.07 -25.59
CA ASP A 518 12.35 12.14 -25.68
C ASP A 518 12.64 13.22 -24.62
N PRO A 519 13.03 14.45 -25.01
CA PRO A 519 13.40 15.50 -24.06
C PRO A 519 12.24 16.02 -23.22
N GLU A 520 10.98 15.79 -23.63
CA GLU A 520 9.81 16.14 -22.81
C GLU A 520 9.59 15.14 -21.67
N ARG A 521 10.06 13.91 -21.81
CA ARG A 521 9.85 12.80 -20.85
C ARG A 521 11.10 12.44 -20.06
N PHE A 522 12.30 12.59 -20.62
CA PHE A 522 13.54 12.06 -20.08
C PHE A 522 14.65 13.10 -19.98
N ILE A 523 15.50 12.96 -18.96
CA ILE A 523 16.79 13.66 -18.81
C ILE A 523 17.87 12.60 -18.88
N GLY A 524 18.64 12.56 -19.94
CA GLY A 524 19.75 11.64 -20.10
C GLY A 524 21.00 12.09 -19.35
N ILE A 525 21.61 11.20 -18.58
CA ILE A 525 22.82 11.41 -17.79
C ILE A 525 23.87 10.43 -18.30
N PRO A 526 24.87 10.88 -19.08
CA PRO A 526 25.94 9.99 -19.54
C PRO A 526 26.87 9.58 -18.40
N ILE A 527 27.11 8.29 -18.23
CA ILE A 527 28.01 7.74 -17.22
C ILE A 527 28.95 6.74 -17.86
N ASP A 528 30.25 7.05 -17.84
CA ASP A 528 31.31 6.13 -18.24
C ASP A 528 32.11 5.67 -17.02
N PRO A 529 31.91 4.42 -16.55
CA PRO A 529 32.61 3.91 -15.37
C PRO A 529 34.15 3.93 -15.48
N ALA A 530 34.69 3.86 -16.70
CA ALA A 530 36.13 3.88 -16.90
C ALA A 530 36.77 5.27 -16.73
N GLN A 531 36.01 6.35 -16.94
CA GLN A 531 36.50 7.71 -16.73
C GLN A 531 36.55 8.11 -15.26
N LEU A 532 35.88 7.35 -14.36
CA LEU A 532 35.85 7.59 -12.92
C LEU A 532 37.08 7.04 -12.18
N LYS A 533 38.03 6.45 -12.88
CA LYS A 533 39.27 5.83 -12.33
C LYS A 533 40.20 6.75 -11.54
N GLY A 534 39.94 8.06 -11.48
CA GLY A 534 40.69 8.99 -10.61
C GLY A 534 40.22 9.01 -9.14
N LYS A 535 39.10 8.35 -8.84
CA LYS A 535 38.50 8.18 -7.50
C LYS A 535 38.09 6.73 -7.27
N GLU A 536 39.04 5.84 -7.11
CA GLU A 536 38.88 4.47 -6.59
C GLU A 536 37.74 3.62 -7.25
N GLY A 537 37.71 3.50 -8.57
CA GLY A 537 36.94 2.44 -9.30
C GLY A 537 35.40 2.50 -9.02
N VAL A 538 34.84 1.43 -8.42
CA VAL A 538 33.42 1.30 -8.14
C VAL A 538 32.87 2.38 -7.20
N TRP A 539 33.69 2.92 -6.29
CA TRP A 539 33.29 3.97 -5.35
C TRP A 539 32.95 5.29 -6.06
N GLY A 540 33.67 5.64 -7.12
CA GLY A 540 33.33 6.82 -7.93
C GLY A 540 31.98 6.66 -8.65
N LEU A 541 31.64 5.45 -9.10
CA LEU A 541 30.35 5.16 -9.70
C LEU A 541 29.22 5.25 -8.66
N LEU A 542 29.44 4.73 -7.45
CA LEU A 542 28.48 4.83 -6.34
C LEU A 542 28.21 6.28 -5.98
N ASP A 543 29.26 7.09 -5.78
CA ASP A 543 29.11 8.52 -5.47
C ASP A 543 28.32 9.26 -6.55
N LEU A 544 28.58 8.97 -7.82
CA LEU A 544 27.89 9.60 -8.94
C LEU A 544 26.41 9.19 -8.98
N LEU A 545 26.08 7.90 -8.84
CA LEU A 545 24.70 7.40 -8.80
C LEU A 545 23.92 7.97 -7.60
N GLN A 546 24.56 8.11 -6.43
CA GLN A 546 23.94 8.73 -5.26
C GLN A 546 23.67 10.23 -5.45
N ASN A 547 24.59 10.96 -6.11
CA ASN A 547 24.43 12.39 -6.37
C ASN A 547 23.39 12.67 -7.46
N GLU A 548 23.45 11.92 -8.55
CA GLU A 548 22.55 12.09 -9.70
C GLU A 548 21.15 11.54 -9.45
N ARG A 549 21.00 10.56 -8.55
CA ARG A 549 19.73 9.90 -8.20
C ARG A 549 18.89 9.58 -9.43
N PRO A 550 19.38 8.75 -10.34
CA PRO A 550 18.62 8.39 -11.53
C PRO A 550 17.36 7.59 -11.16
N ASP A 551 16.31 7.79 -11.93
CA ASP A 551 15.08 7.00 -11.81
C ASP A 551 15.23 5.64 -12.46
N LEU A 552 16.16 5.52 -13.44
CA LEU A 552 16.50 4.28 -14.16
C LEU A 552 17.91 4.36 -14.72
N ALA A 553 18.60 3.21 -14.74
CA ALA A 553 19.86 3.02 -15.46
C ALA A 553 19.61 2.31 -16.80
N PHE A 554 19.95 2.96 -17.91
CA PHE A 554 19.98 2.34 -19.23
C PHE A 554 21.36 1.71 -19.45
N ILE A 555 21.44 0.37 -19.48
CA ILE A 555 22.71 -0.35 -19.66
C ILE A 555 23.02 -0.43 -21.16
N ALA A 556 24.05 0.31 -21.58
CA ALA A 556 24.66 0.24 -22.90
C ALA A 556 26.12 -0.23 -22.82
N LEU A 557 26.53 -0.79 -21.67
CA LEU A 557 27.84 -1.42 -21.46
C LEU A 557 27.87 -2.78 -22.14
N HIS A 558 28.92 -3.05 -22.90
CA HIS A 558 29.15 -4.34 -23.56
C HIS A 558 30.32 -5.10 -22.95
N GLY A 559 30.20 -6.43 -22.96
CA GLY A 559 31.22 -7.34 -22.44
C GLY A 559 31.28 -7.39 -20.92
N ARG A 560 32.48 -7.58 -20.38
CA ARG A 560 32.73 -7.74 -18.95
C ARG A 560 32.23 -6.51 -18.16
N HIS A 561 31.65 -6.77 -16.99
CA HIS A 561 30.98 -5.81 -16.09
C HIS A 561 29.70 -5.15 -16.65
N GLY A 562 29.36 -5.35 -17.93
CA GLY A 562 28.11 -4.87 -18.52
C GLY A 562 27.07 -5.98 -18.73
N GLU A 563 27.52 -7.17 -19.20
CA GLU A 563 26.67 -8.27 -19.63
C GLU A 563 26.79 -9.52 -18.73
N ASP A 564 27.61 -9.48 -17.68
CA ASP A 564 27.96 -10.62 -16.82
C ASP A 564 27.24 -10.67 -15.47
N GLY A 565 26.29 -9.74 -15.21
CA GLY A 565 25.56 -9.65 -13.95
C GLY A 565 26.17 -8.70 -12.92
N ALA A 566 27.40 -8.19 -13.12
CA ALA A 566 28.11 -7.36 -12.15
C ALA A 566 27.42 -6.00 -11.95
N ILE A 567 27.20 -5.25 -13.03
CA ILE A 567 26.50 -3.96 -12.93
C ILE A 567 25.05 -4.11 -12.51
N GLN A 568 24.37 -5.18 -12.94
CA GLN A 568 23.02 -5.51 -12.55
C GLN A 568 22.92 -5.72 -11.04
N GLY A 569 23.88 -6.47 -10.44
CA GLY A 569 23.93 -6.68 -9.00
C GLY A 569 24.14 -5.40 -8.21
N LEU A 570 25.00 -4.50 -8.70
CA LEU A 570 25.21 -3.18 -8.09
C LEU A 570 23.91 -2.35 -8.10
N LEU A 571 23.22 -2.28 -9.25
CA LEU A 571 22.00 -1.52 -9.40
C LEU A 571 20.86 -2.08 -8.55
N GLU A 572 20.75 -3.41 -8.43
CA GLU A 572 19.77 -4.05 -7.53
C GLU A 572 20.03 -3.71 -6.06
N MET A 573 21.28 -3.74 -5.61
CA MET A 573 21.65 -3.34 -4.24
C MET A 573 21.33 -1.86 -3.95
N LEU A 574 21.39 -1.01 -4.96
CA LEU A 574 21.09 0.42 -4.85
C LEU A 574 19.60 0.72 -5.04
N GLY A 575 18.77 -0.27 -5.40
CA GLY A 575 17.36 -0.08 -5.69
C GLY A 575 17.08 0.76 -6.94
N ILE A 576 18.02 0.76 -7.92
CA ILE A 576 17.89 1.51 -9.17
C ILE A 576 17.39 0.57 -10.27
N PRO A 577 16.20 0.80 -10.85
CA PRO A 577 15.70 0.09 -12.02
C PRO A 577 16.69 0.16 -13.19
N TYR A 578 16.77 -0.88 -14.03
CA TYR A 578 17.66 -0.89 -15.19
C TYR A 578 17.09 -1.67 -16.38
N THR A 579 17.52 -1.30 -17.59
CA THR A 579 17.17 -2.00 -18.82
C THR A 579 17.99 -3.28 -18.98
N GLY A 580 17.42 -4.29 -19.64
CA GLY A 580 18.06 -5.57 -19.93
C GLY A 580 17.79 -6.65 -18.88
N SER A 581 18.48 -7.75 -19.01
CA SER A 581 18.31 -8.96 -18.20
C SER A 581 18.88 -8.78 -16.78
N GLY A 582 18.33 -9.52 -15.80
CA GLY A 582 18.82 -9.53 -14.42
C GLY A 582 20.16 -10.23 -14.23
N ILE A 583 20.60 -10.36 -12.98
CA ILE A 583 21.92 -10.94 -12.60
C ILE A 583 22.10 -12.33 -13.18
N LEU A 584 21.22 -13.28 -12.86
CA LEU A 584 21.36 -14.67 -13.28
C LEU A 584 21.31 -14.85 -14.80
N PRO A 585 20.34 -14.30 -15.54
CA PRO A 585 20.32 -14.41 -17.00
C PRO A 585 21.56 -13.83 -17.67
N SER A 586 22.05 -12.68 -17.20
CA SER A 586 23.26 -12.04 -17.75
C SER A 586 24.51 -12.90 -17.54
N ALA A 587 24.76 -13.35 -16.30
CA ALA A 587 25.87 -14.23 -15.98
C ALA A 587 25.78 -15.57 -16.74
N LEU A 588 24.57 -16.13 -16.87
CA LEU A 588 24.34 -17.39 -17.57
C LEU A 588 24.58 -17.25 -19.08
N ALA A 589 24.05 -16.22 -19.71
CA ALA A 589 24.25 -15.98 -21.14
C ALA A 589 25.71 -15.69 -21.51
N MET A 590 26.47 -14.99 -20.66
CA MET A 590 27.89 -14.73 -20.84
C MET A 590 28.69 -16.03 -20.83
N ASN A 591 28.33 -17.02 -20.00
CA ASN A 591 28.98 -18.32 -19.92
C ASN A 591 28.35 -19.26 -20.96
N LYS A 592 28.99 -19.34 -22.15
CA LYS A 592 28.48 -20.08 -23.32
C LYS A 592 28.15 -21.56 -23.03
N HIS A 593 29.03 -22.23 -22.27
CA HIS A 593 28.82 -23.63 -21.93
C HIS A 593 27.60 -23.82 -21.02
N ALA A 594 27.47 -23.02 -19.96
CA ALA A 594 26.36 -23.08 -19.04
C ALA A 594 25.02 -22.69 -19.72
N ALA A 595 25.02 -21.66 -20.58
CA ALA A 595 23.87 -21.30 -21.39
C ALA A 595 23.38 -22.45 -22.26
N LYS A 596 24.30 -23.16 -22.94
CA LYS A 596 23.96 -24.29 -23.78
C LYS A 596 23.38 -25.50 -23.04
N ILE A 597 23.84 -25.76 -21.83
CA ILE A 597 23.25 -26.81 -20.97
C ILE A 597 21.77 -26.46 -20.67
N VAL A 598 21.48 -25.20 -20.32
CA VAL A 598 20.10 -24.76 -20.04
C VAL A 598 19.25 -24.83 -21.32
N LEU A 599 19.77 -24.34 -22.45
CA LEU A 599 19.07 -24.40 -23.73
C LEU A 599 18.74 -25.81 -24.16
N GLN A 600 19.68 -26.77 -24.00
CA GLN A 600 19.45 -28.18 -24.26
C GLN A 600 18.39 -28.77 -23.33
N SER A 601 18.40 -28.42 -22.03
CA SER A 601 17.41 -28.91 -21.08
C SER A 601 16.00 -28.38 -21.39
N ALA A 602 15.91 -27.25 -22.07
CA ALA A 602 14.67 -26.68 -22.60
C ALA A 602 14.24 -27.26 -23.97
N GLY A 603 14.94 -28.30 -24.47
CA GLY A 603 14.65 -28.93 -25.74
C GLY A 603 15.16 -28.21 -26.99
N LEU A 604 16.03 -27.20 -26.83
CA LEU A 604 16.60 -26.44 -27.94
C LEU A 604 17.89 -27.07 -28.46
N THR A 605 18.13 -26.96 -29.76
CA THR A 605 19.31 -27.55 -30.40
C THR A 605 20.48 -26.58 -30.33
N VAL A 606 21.63 -27.05 -29.85
CA VAL A 606 22.90 -26.31 -29.82
C VAL A 606 24.02 -27.18 -30.47
N PRO A 607 25.10 -26.59 -31.00
CA PRO A 607 26.26 -27.37 -31.49
C PRO A 607 26.80 -28.31 -30.41
N PRO A 608 27.10 -29.56 -30.76
CA PRO A 608 27.85 -30.44 -29.87
C PRO A 608 29.18 -29.82 -29.48
N GLY A 609 29.54 -29.87 -28.18
CA GLY A 609 30.73 -29.24 -27.73
C GLY A 609 31.26 -29.73 -26.38
N VAL A 610 32.49 -29.40 -26.08
CA VAL A 610 33.22 -29.77 -24.86
C VAL A 610 33.90 -28.52 -24.27
N LEU A 611 33.75 -28.32 -22.97
CA LEU A 611 34.49 -27.30 -22.22
C LEU A 611 35.83 -27.87 -21.75
N VAL A 612 36.91 -27.15 -22.03
CA VAL A 612 38.27 -27.46 -21.62
C VAL A 612 38.83 -26.34 -20.76
N ARG A 613 39.39 -26.67 -19.62
CA ARG A 613 40.13 -25.71 -18.78
C ARG A 613 41.62 -25.72 -19.11
N GLN A 614 42.29 -24.58 -18.96
CA GLN A 614 43.73 -24.50 -19.18
C GLN A 614 44.52 -25.45 -18.24
N SER A 615 44.04 -25.66 -17.00
CA SER A 615 44.61 -26.62 -16.06
C SER A 615 44.56 -28.08 -16.59
N ASP A 616 43.49 -28.42 -17.27
CA ASP A 616 43.30 -29.82 -17.77
C ASP A 616 44.37 -30.21 -18.79
N LEU A 617 44.89 -29.22 -19.54
CA LEU A 617 45.98 -29.47 -20.51
C LEU A 617 47.31 -29.82 -19.87
N SER A 618 47.53 -29.48 -18.60
CA SER A 618 48.75 -29.85 -17.88
C SER A 618 48.70 -31.28 -17.31
N GLU A 619 47.50 -31.88 -17.27
CA GLU A 619 47.25 -33.19 -16.68
C GLU A 619 47.15 -34.32 -17.73
N VAL A 620 46.96 -34.00 -19.03
CA VAL A 620 46.84 -34.95 -20.13
C VAL A 620 48.11 -34.96 -21.01
N ALA A 621 48.60 -36.15 -21.34
CA ALA A 621 49.69 -36.32 -22.26
C ALA A 621 49.25 -36.11 -23.72
N ASP A 622 48.02 -36.39 -24.06
CA ASP A 622 47.42 -36.23 -25.37
C ASP A 622 46.03 -35.58 -25.26
N LEU A 623 45.71 -34.67 -26.17
CA LEU A 623 44.40 -34.02 -26.22
C LEU A 623 43.27 -35.01 -26.43
N SER A 624 43.53 -36.18 -26.99
CA SER A 624 42.51 -37.23 -27.14
C SER A 624 41.98 -37.78 -25.79
N GLU A 625 42.73 -37.55 -24.71
CA GLU A 625 42.33 -37.92 -23.34
C GLU A 625 41.28 -36.96 -22.71
N ILE A 626 41.04 -35.82 -23.35
CA ILE A 626 40.02 -34.88 -22.87
C ILE A 626 38.61 -35.52 -23.00
N PRO A 627 37.86 -35.66 -21.89
CA PRO A 627 36.56 -36.33 -21.92
C PRO A 627 35.58 -35.68 -22.91
N GLY A 628 35.06 -36.51 -23.83
CA GLY A 628 34.07 -36.08 -24.82
C GLY A 628 34.66 -35.44 -26.10
N LEU A 629 35.91 -35.12 -26.16
CA LEU A 629 36.54 -34.54 -27.36
C LEU A 629 36.51 -35.52 -28.55
N SER A 630 36.68 -36.81 -28.29
CA SER A 630 36.61 -37.87 -29.31
C SER A 630 35.23 -38.04 -29.93
N ASN A 631 34.18 -37.47 -29.32
CA ASN A 631 32.82 -37.53 -29.86
C ASN A 631 32.53 -36.43 -30.87
N LEU A 632 33.42 -35.41 -30.94
CA LEU A 632 33.24 -34.30 -31.86
C LEU A 632 33.83 -34.58 -33.25
N LYS A 633 33.23 -34.04 -34.26
CA LYS A 633 33.59 -34.19 -35.69
C LYS A 633 34.17 -32.89 -36.23
N LEU A 634 35.26 -33.04 -36.99
CA LEU A 634 35.80 -31.91 -37.75
C LEU A 634 34.83 -31.48 -38.89
N PRO A 635 34.81 -30.20 -39.22
CA PRO A 635 35.61 -29.13 -38.64
C PRO A 635 35.03 -28.63 -37.28
N LEU A 636 35.94 -28.06 -36.47
CA LEU A 636 35.58 -27.55 -35.13
C LEU A 636 35.76 -25.99 -35.08
N ILE A 637 35.13 -25.42 -34.08
CA ILE A 637 35.34 -24.02 -33.67
C ILE A 637 35.74 -24.01 -32.21
N VAL A 638 36.83 -23.29 -31.92
CA VAL A 638 37.38 -23.10 -30.56
C VAL A 638 37.25 -21.64 -30.19
N LYS A 639 36.67 -21.36 -29.03
CA LYS A 639 36.38 -19.99 -28.57
C LYS A 639 36.55 -19.91 -27.06
N PRO A 640 36.87 -18.73 -26.50
CA PRO A 640 36.76 -18.50 -25.05
C PRO A 640 35.34 -18.81 -24.58
N ASN A 641 35.17 -19.37 -23.38
CA ASN A 641 33.85 -19.69 -22.80
C ASN A 641 33.08 -18.42 -22.45
N GLU A 642 33.77 -17.42 -21.89
CA GLU A 642 33.25 -16.10 -21.58
C GLU A 642 33.88 -15.05 -22.50
N GLY A 643 33.12 -14.00 -22.82
CA GLY A 643 33.57 -12.93 -23.70
C GLY A 643 32.73 -12.80 -24.97
N GLY A 644 32.84 -11.60 -25.60
CA GLY A 644 32.04 -11.19 -26.77
C GLY A 644 32.89 -11.06 -28.04
N SER A 645 32.23 -10.53 -29.09
CA SER A 645 32.85 -10.05 -30.35
C SER A 645 33.76 -11.02 -31.09
N THR A 646 33.63 -12.33 -30.88
CA THR A 646 34.40 -13.37 -31.61
C THR A 646 35.93 -13.30 -31.36
N LEU A 647 36.36 -12.56 -30.31
CA LEU A 647 37.76 -12.50 -29.90
C LEU A 647 38.24 -13.87 -29.46
N GLY A 648 39.49 -14.24 -29.82
CA GLY A 648 40.07 -15.54 -29.45
C GLY A 648 39.49 -16.73 -30.20
N THR A 649 38.44 -16.57 -31.03
CA THR A 649 37.80 -17.63 -31.80
C THR A 649 38.72 -18.13 -32.98
N THR A 650 38.74 -19.45 -33.21
CA THR A 650 39.48 -20.08 -34.30
C THR A 650 38.73 -21.26 -34.86
N ARG A 651 38.67 -21.41 -36.18
CA ARG A 651 38.17 -22.60 -36.89
C ARG A 651 39.30 -23.62 -37.00
N VAL A 652 38.99 -24.88 -36.80
CA VAL A 652 39.93 -26.00 -36.80
C VAL A 652 39.41 -27.02 -37.81
N TRP A 653 40.21 -27.22 -38.87
CA TRP A 653 39.88 -28.15 -39.96
C TRP A 653 40.57 -29.50 -39.79
N GLU A 654 41.71 -29.49 -39.05
CA GLU A 654 42.52 -30.64 -38.77
C GLU A 654 42.91 -30.66 -37.31
N TRP A 655 43.04 -31.86 -36.69
CA TRP A 655 43.32 -32.03 -35.27
C TRP A 655 44.65 -31.38 -34.85
N GLU A 656 45.62 -31.29 -35.73
CA GLU A 656 46.95 -30.66 -35.51
C GLU A 656 46.86 -29.17 -35.23
N GLN A 657 45.76 -28.53 -35.64
CA GLN A 657 45.49 -27.10 -35.40
C GLN A 657 44.94 -26.80 -34.03
N LEU A 658 44.34 -27.82 -33.37
CA LEU A 658 43.63 -27.69 -32.09
C LEU A 658 44.49 -27.08 -30.97
N PRO A 659 45.77 -27.53 -30.74
CA PRO A 659 46.60 -26.96 -29.70
C PRO A 659 46.88 -25.46 -29.88
N ARG A 660 46.99 -25.00 -31.12
CA ARG A 660 47.16 -23.55 -31.43
C ARG A 660 45.89 -22.77 -31.19
N ALA A 661 44.72 -23.33 -31.53
CA ALA A 661 43.42 -22.72 -31.34
C ALA A 661 43.12 -22.56 -29.83
N LEU A 662 43.42 -23.58 -29.02
CA LEU A 662 43.27 -23.55 -27.57
C LEU A 662 44.15 -22.47 -26.94
N ARG A 663 45.45 -22.42 -27.29
CA ARG A 663 46.38 -21.35 -26.80
C ARG A 663 45.85 -19.96 -27.12
N LYS A 664 45.20 -19.76 -28.26
CA LYS A 664 44.63 -18.48 -28.64
C LYS A 664 43.35 -18.17 -27.81
N ALA A 665 42.50 -19.12 -27.52
CA ALA A 665 41.33 -18.96 -26.68
C ALA A 665 41.73 -18.67 -25.23
N PHE A 666 42.73 -19.40 -24.69
CA PHE A 666 43.24 -19.19 -23.34
C PHE A 666 43.97 -17.86 -23.11
N ALA A 667 44.26 -17.12 -24.15
CA ALA A 667 44.74 -15.73 -24.00
C ALA A 667 43.64 -14.76 -23.52
N TYR A 668 42.38 -15.19 -23.57
CA TYR A 668 41.18 -14.41 -23.22
C TYR A 668 40.37 -14.97 -22.04
N ASP A 669 40.39 -16.28 -21.79
CA ASP A 669 39.66 -16.97 -20.73
C ASP A 669 40.39 -18.27 -20.32
N GLU A 670 40.39 -18.62 -19.05
CA GLU A 670 40.97 -19.86 -18.52
C GLU A 670 40.19 -21.12 -19.01
N ARG A 671 39.05 -20.93 -19.67
CA ARG A 671 38.18 -21.97 -20.19
C ARG A 671 37.93 -21.75 -21.68
N ALA A 672 38.10 -22.78 -22.47
CA ALA A 672 37.85 -22.78 -23.90
C ALA A 672 36.68 -23.74 -24.23
N LEU A 673 35.74 -23.30 -25.05
CA LEU A 673 34.69 -24.14 -25.59
C LEU A 673 35.08 -24.60 -26.98
N ILE A 674 35.13 -25.92 -27.17
CA ILE A 674 35.36 -26.58 -28.46
C ILE A 674 34.01 -27.08 -28.95
N GLU A 675 33.59 -26.71 -30.15
CA GLU A 675 32.30 -27.13 -30.73
C GLU A 675 32.45 -27.61 -32.15
N GLU A 676 31.52 -28.44 -32.61
CA GLU A 676 31.39 -28.74 -34.05
C GLU A 676 31.05 -27.45 -34.81
N LEU A 677 31.73 -27.16 -35.89
CA LEU A 677 31.42 -26.06 -36.77
C LEU A 677 30.15 -26.39 -37.57
N ILE A 678 29.07 -25.68 -37.29
CA ILE A 678 27.83 -25.85 -38.02
C ILE A 678 27.88 -24.96 -39.28
N GLU A 679 27.69 -25.58 -40.43
CA GLU A 679 27.56 -24.89 -41.71
C GLU A 679 26.08 -24.73 -42.05
N GLY A 680 25.66 -23.51 -42.47
CA GLY A 680 24.28 -23.21 -42.75
C GLY A 680 24.06 -21.72 -42.94
N ILE A 681 22.78 -21.28 -42.92
CA ILE A 681 22.42 -19.84 -43.01
C ILE A 681 22.54 -19.24 -41.62
N GLU A 682 23.40 -18.22 -41.46
CA GLU A 682 23.54 -17.51 -40.21
C GLU A 682 22.42 -16.46 -40.07
N VAL A 683 21.67 -16.51 -38.98
CA VAL A 683 20.51 -15.65 -38.68
C VAL A 683 20.60 -15.16 -37.25
N SER A 684 20.27 -13.91 -37.04
CA SER A 684 20.15 -13.32 -35.72
C SER A 684 18.73 -12.86 -35.46
N VAL A 685 18.15 -13.24 -34.32
CA VAL A 685 16.75 -12.94 -33.98
C VAL A 685 16.72 -12.15 -32.67
N PRO A 686 16.43 -10.85 -32.72
CA PRO A 686 16.21 -10.05 -31.52
C PRO A 686 14.85 -10.36 -30.88
N VAL A 687 14.80 -10.27 -29.54
CA VAL A 687 13.58 -10.40 -28.74
C VAL A 687 13.50 -9.17 -27.83
N ILE A 688 12.31 -8.56 -27.69
CA ILE A 688 12.05 -7.42 -26.81
C ILE A 688 10.84 -7.67 -25.93
N GLY A 689 10.84 -7.11 -24.72
CA GLY A 689 9.75 -7.17 -23.73
C GLY A 689 10.02 -8.11 -22.57
N THR A 690 9.37 -7.83 -21.41
CA THR A 690 9.49 -8.60 -20.16
C THR A 690 8.24 -9.45 -19.90
N ARG A 691 7.06 -8.82 -19.79
CA ARG A 691 5.80 -9.54 -19.50
C ARG A 691 5.25 -10.30 -20.69
N THR A 692 5.36 -9.72 -21.85
CA THR A 692 4.93 -10.30 -23.13
C THR A 692 6.06 -10.18 -24.15
N PRO A 693 7.11 -11.02 -24.05
CA PRO A 693 8.24 -10.94 -24.94
C PRO A 693 7.84 -11.26 -26.38
N GLN A 694 8.40 -10.49 -27.32
CA GLN A 694 8.12 -10.60 -28.75
C GLN A 694 9.41 -10.75 -29.54
N ALA A 695 9.51 -11.78 -30.36
CA ALA A 695 10.59 -11.92 -31.32
C ALA A 695 10.37 -10.98 -32.51
N LEU A 696 11.41 -10.23 -32.84
CA LEU A 696 11.43 -9.33 -34.00
C LEU A 696 11.79 -10.07 -35.29
N PRO A 697 11.63 -9.46 -36.47
CA PRO A 697 12.00 -10.09 -37.73
C PRO A 697 13.44 -10.62 -37.74
N PRO A 698 13.68 -11.89 -38.12
CA PRO A 698 15.01 -12.46 -38.21
C PRO A 698 15.91 -11.71 -39.23
N VAL A 699 17.17 -11.50 -38.86
CA VAL A 699 18.17 -10.84 -39.72
C VAL A 699 19.11 -11.89 -40.30
N GLU A 700 19.16 -12.04 -41.62
CA GLU A 700 20.16 -12.90 -42.30
C GLU A 700 21.51 -12.18 -42.35
N ILE A 701 22.57 -12.89 -41.99
CA ILE A 701 23.94 -12.40 -41.94
C ILE A 701 24.75 -13.06 -43.07
N VAL A 702 25.21 -12.29 -44.05
CA VAL A 702 25.97 -12.77 -45.18
C VAL A 702 27.36 -12.13 -45.20
N PRO A 703 28.33 -12.73 -44.51
CA PRO A 703 29.71 -12.22 -44.48
C PRO A 703 30.41 -12.49 -45.82
N ARG A 704 30.90 -11.45 -46.48
CA ARG A 704 31.70 -11.59 -47.71
C ARG A 704 33.02 -12.34 -47.50
N THR A 705 33.52 -12.42 -46.28
CA THR A 705 34.73 -13.13 -45.89
C THR A 705 34.46 -14.63 -45.61
N GLY A 706 33.21 -15.11 -45.72
CA GLY A 706 32.82 -16.48 -45.41
C GLY A 706 32.81 -16.83 -43.92
N PHE A 707 33.05 -15.82 -43.04
CA PHE A 707 32.98 -15.97 -41.58
C PHE A 707 32.66 -14.64 -40.90
N TYR A 708 31.66 -14.61 -40.00
CA TYR A 708 31.22 -13.46 -39.25
C TYR A 708 32.11 -13.22 -38.02
N GLY A 709 33.40 -12.94 -38.31
CA GLY A 709 34.42 -12.62 -37.32
C GLY A 709 34.44 -11.13 -36.93
N PHE A 710 35.36 -10.72 -36.04
CA PHE A 710 35.47 -9.35 -35.52
C PHE A 710 35.54 -8.30 -36.64
N GLN A 711 36.34 -8.50 -37.66
CA GLN A 711 36.45 -7.55 -38.78
C GLN A 711 35.18 -7.48 -39.60
N ALA A 712 34.51 -8.63 -39.83
CA ALA A 712 33.25 -8.68 -40.57
C ALA A 712 32.10 -7.99 -39.82
N LYS A 713 32.10 -7.98 -38.48
CA LYS A 713 31.11 -7.34 -37.62
C LYS A 713 31.21 -5.81 -37.60
N TYR A 714 32.42 -5.26 -37.68
CA TYR A 714 32.64 -3.82 -37.42
C TYR A 714 33.23 -3.03 -38.60
N THR A 715 33.58 -3.69 -39.72
CA THR A 715 34.06 -2.99 -40.92
C THR A 715 32.91 -2.82 -41.90
N PRO A 716 32.52 -1.59 -42.26
CA PRO A 716 31.43 -1.34 -43.20
C PRO A 716 31.65 -2.01 -44.54
N GLY A 717 30.62 -2.68 -45.06
CA GLY A 717 30.63 -3.33 -46.36
C GLY A 717 31.21 -4.74 -46.43
N LEU A 718 31.75 -5.29 -45.32
CA LEU A 718 32.21 -6.68 -45.25
C LEU A 718 31.11 -7.68 -44.95
N THR A 719 29.99 -7.24 -44.41
CA THR A 719 28.79 -8.08 -44.19
C THR A 719 27.59 -7.42 -44.78
N GLU A 720 26.73 -8.19 -45.43
CA GLU A 720 25.38 -7.83 -45.80
C GLU A 720 24.40 -8.36 -44.77
N GLU A 721 23.56 -7.48 -44.24
CA GLU A 721 22.57 -7.81 -43.22
C GLU A 721 21.17 -7.55 -43.81
N ILE A 722 20.38 -8.61 -43.98
CA ILE A 722 19.13 -8.58 -44.72
C ILE A 722 17.97 -8.81 -43.74
N VAL A 723 17.00 -7.88 -43.69
CA VAL A 723 15.86 -7.91 -42.81
C VAL A 723 14.57 -7.66 -43.59
N PRO A 724 13.55 -8.55 -43.50
CA PRO A 724 13.63 -9.91 -42.92
C PRO A 724 14.57 -10.83 -43.70
N ALA A 725 15.06 -11.89 -43.07
CA ALA A 725 15.87 -12.90 -43.72
C ALA A 725 15.15 -13.48 -44.95
N ARG A 726 15.93 -13.82 -45.99
CA ARG A 726 15.41 -14.40 -47.27
C ARG A 726 15.02 -15.86 -47.15
N LEU A 727 14.09 -16.17 -46.24
CA LEU A 727 13.62 -17.51 -45.90
C LEU A 727 12.09 -17.57 -46.06
N PRO A 728 11.54 -18.80 -46.27
CA PRO A 728 10.09 -18.99 -46.25
C PRO A 728 9.45 -18.57 -44.92
N GLU A 729 8.20 -18.06 -44.95
CA GLU A 729 7.50 -17.58 -43.73
C GLU A 729 7.45 -18.60 -42.62
N GLU A 730 7.22 -19.88 -42.95
CA GLU A 730 7.20 -20.98 -41.96
C GLU A 730 8.54 -21.12 -41.23
N VAL A 731 9.65 -20.85 -41.90
CA VAL A 731 11.01 -20.91 -41.32
C VAL A 731 11.29 -19.65 -40.50
N LEU A 732 10.80 -18.49 -40.95
CA LEU A 732 10.91 -17.25 -40.16
C LEU A 732 10.15 -17.39 -38.84
N GLU A 733 8.97 -17.99 -38.82
CA GLU A 733 8.20 -18.25 -37.61
C GLU A 733 8.87 -19.29 -36.71
N LEU A 734 9.47 -20.34 -37.26
CA LEU A 734 10.27 -21.30 -36.52
C LEU A 734 11.45 -20.61 -35.80
N LEU A 735 12.17 -19.73 -36.50
CA LEU A 735 13.31 -19.00 -35.92
C LEU A 735 12.85 -18.03 -34.81
N LYS A 736 11.74 -17.33 -35.01
CA LYS A 736 11.13 -16.45 -33.98
C LYS A 736 10.73 -17.27 -32.74
N ALA A 737 10.06 -18.41 -32.92
CA ALA A 737 9.66 -19.29 -31.83
C ALA A 737 10.86 -19.85 -31.08
N THR A 738 11.92 -20.27 -31.80
CA THR A 738 13.19 -20.76 -31.22
C THR A 738 13.88 -19.66 -30.39
N ALA A 739 13.94 -18.42 -30.89
CA ALA A 739 14.56 -17.30 -30.18
C ALA A 739 13.75 -16.91 -28.94
N LEU A 740 12.43 -16.90 -29.03
CA LEU A 740 11.55 -16.62 -27.91
C LEU A 740 11.71 -17.69 -26.80
N GLN A 741 11.75 -18.97 -27.19
CA GLN A 741 11.98 -20.07 -26.25
C GLN A 741 13.35 -19.97 -25.59
N ALA A 742 14.41 -19.60 -26.32
CA ALA A 742 15.76 -19.40 -25.77
C ALA A 742 15.79 -18.22 -24.77
N HIS A 743 15.15 -17.09 -25.12
CA HIS A 743 15.00 -15.93 -24.24
C HIS A 743 14.33 -16.31 -22.90
N LEU A 744 13.22 -17.05 -22.97
CA LEU A 744 12.49 -17.51 -21.79
C LEU A 744 13.26 -18.56 -20.98
N ALA A 745 13.93 -19.52 -21.65
CA ALA A 745 14.68 -20.57 -20.99
C ALA A 745 15.85 -20.04 -20.14
N LEU A 746 16.53 -18.99 -20.62
CA LEU A 746 17.59 -18.32 -19.86
C LEU A 746 17.06 -17.31 -18.83
N GLY A 747 15.75 -17.02 -18.81
CA GLY A 747 15.13 -16.03 -17.94
C GLY A 747 15.46 -14.59 -18.35
N CYS A 748 15.74 -14.34 -19.63
CA CYS A 748 16.00 -12.99 -20.15
C CYS A 748 14.77 -12.10 -20.03
N ARG A 749 14.99 -10.78 -19.94
CA ARG A 749 13.94 -9.77 -19.91
C ARG A 749 14.37 -8.52 -20.68
N SER A 750 13.42 -7.63 -20.96
CA SER A 750 13.61 -6.36 -21.67
C SER A 750 14.10 -6.51 -23.10
N MET A 751 15.28 -7.06 -23.31
CA MET A 751 15.83 -7.32 -24.62
C MET A 751 16.83 -8.48 -24.61
N SER A 752 16.94 -9.19 -25.71
CA SER A 752 18.04 -10.13 -26.02
C SER A 752 18.19 -10.28 -27.52
N ARG A 753 19.26 -10.93 -27.94
CA ARG A 753 19.52 -11.32 -29.33
C ARG A 753 20.01 -12.76 -29.36
N VAL A 754 19.34 -13.60 -30.11
CA VAL A 754 19.68 -15.02 -30.27
C VAL A 754 20.34 -15.23 -31.63
N ASP A 755 21.61 -15.65 -31.61
CA ASP A 755 22.37 -15.94 -32.84
C ASP A 755 22.25 -17.45 -33.17
N ILE A 756 21.81 -17.76 -34.38
CA ILE A 756 21.40 -19.10 -34.84
C ILE A 756 22.05 -19.41 -36.17
N ILE A 757 22.48 -20.67 -36.37
CA ILE A 757 22.76 -21.22 -37.71
C ILE A 757 21.63 -22.20 -38.08
N LEU A 758 20.95 -21.92 -39.16
CA LEU A 758 19.95 -22.81 -39.75
C LEU A 758 20.60 -23.79 -40.70
N ARG A 759 20.59 -25.11 -40.38
CA ARG A 759 21.03 -26.21 -41.20
C ARG A 759 19.87 -27.21 -41.41
N ASP A 760 19.52 -27.45 -42.63
CA ASP A 760 18.46 -28.43 -43.01
C ASP A 760 17.18 -28.25 -42.19
N LEU A 761 16.70 -27.03 -42.08
CA LEU A 761 15.56 -26.61 -41.24
C LEU A 761 15.74 -26.79 -39.71
N THR A 762 16.92 -27.16 -39.26
CA THR A 762 17.23 -27.29 -37.83
C THR A 762 17.96 -26.03 -37.36
N PRO A 763 17.39 -25.26 -36.41
CA PRO A 763 18.03 -24.08 -35.84
C PRO A 763 19.01 -24.46 -34.73
N PHE A 764 20.29 -24.23 -34.94
CA PHE A 764 21.36 -24.42 -33.95
C PHE A 764 21.67 -23.09 -33.25
N ILE A 765 21.36 -22.95 -31.96
CA ILE A 765 21.64 -21.75 -31.19
C ILE A 765 23.13 -21.67 -30.85
N LEU A 766 23.77 -20.61 -31.29
CA LEU A 766 25.20 -20.33 -31.03
C LEU A 766 25.43 -19.66 -29.70
N GLU A 767 24.69 -18.58 -29.45
CA GLU A 767 24.74 -17.79 -28.21
C GLU A 767 23.48 -16.93 -28.08
N VAL A 768 23.26 -16.41 -26.85
CA VAL A 768 22.24 -15.42 -26.52
C VAL A 768 22.95 -14.22 -25.93
N ASN A 769 22.70 -13.03 -26.50
CA ASN A 769 23.28 -11.77 -26.05
C ASN A 769 22.23 -10.96 -25.29
N THR A 770 22.50 -10.58 -24.04
CA THR A 770 21.54 -9.89 -23.14
C THR A 770 21.59 -8.37 -23.24
N VAL A 771 22.66 -7.79 -23.81
CA VAL A 771 22.79 -6.36 -24.12
C VAL A 771 23.22 -6.19 -25.58
N PRO A 772 22.31 -6.45 -26.52
CA PRO A 772 22.65 -6.31 -27.94
C PRO A 772 23.01 -4.89 -28.31
N GLY A 773 23.96 -4.72 -29.24
CA GLY A 773 24.43 -3.40 -29.71
C GLY A 773 23.28 -2.52 -30.22
N LEU A 774 23.41 -1.21 -29.99
CA LEU A 774 22.43 -0.19 -30.35
C LEU A 774 22.98 0.86 -31.35
N THR A 775 24.11 0.55 -32.01
CA THR A 775 24.68 1.42 -33.06
C THR A 775 23.80 1.43 -34.32
N PRO A 776 23.99 2.36 -35.27
CA PRO A 776 23.21 2.40 -36.52
C PRO A 776 23.26 1.12 -37.38
N THR A 777 24.36 0.35 -37.26
CA THR A 777 24.56 -0.92 -37.97
C THR A 777 24.21 -2.14 -37.11
N SER A 778 23.73 -1.97 -35.86
CA SER A 778 23.40 -3.09 -34.98
C SER A 778 22.09 -3.76 -35.40
N LEU A 779 22.01 -5.08 -35.19
CA LEU A 779 20.94 -5.94 -35.68
C LEU A 779 19.59 -5.69 -34.97
N LEU A 780 19.59 -5.41 -33.65
CA LEU A 780 18.36 -5.10 -32.91
C LEU A 780 17.66 -3.86 -33.44
N PRO A 781 18.30 -2.67 -33.55
CA PRO A 781 17.65 -1.49 -34.14
C PRO A 781 17.11 -1.71 -35.54
N ARG A 782 17.84 -2.40 -36.39
CA ARG A 782 17.42 -2.67 -37.79
C ARG A 782 16.23 -3.61 -37.85
N SER A 783 16.20 -4.66 -37.05
CA SER A 783 15.09 -5.57 -36.94
C SER A 783 13.83 -4.88 -36.36
N ALA A 784 14.01 -3.98 -35.35
CA ALA A 784 12.93 -3.18 -34.79
C ALA A 784 12.33 -2.22 -35.82
N GLU A 785 13.19 -1.55 -36.62
CA GLU A 785 12.74 -0.65 -37.72
C GLU A 785 11.95 -1.41 -38.76
N ALA A 786 12.39 -2.60 -39.18
CA ALA A 786 11.66 -3.48 -40.10
C ALA A 786 10.32 -3.97 -39.50
N ALA A 787 10.16 -4.02 -38.19
CA ALA A 787 8.89 -4.28 -37.50
C ALA A 787 8.02 -3.02 -37.33
N GLY A 788 8.43 -1.87 -37.85
CA GLY A 788 7.70 -0.60 -37.75
C GLY A 788 7.93 0.11 -36.38
N ILE A 789 9.00 -0.21 -35.64
CA ILE A 789 9.37 0.40 -34.38
C ILE A 789 10.61 1.30 -34.61
N PRO A 790 10.44 2.62 -34.79
CA PRO A 790 11.56 3.56 -34.92
C PRO A 790 12.46 3.55 -33.70
N PHE A 791 13.75 3.84 -33.85
CA PHE A 791 14.73 3.76 -32.77
C PHE A 791 14.37 4.56 -31.50
N PRO A 792 13.88 5.81 -31.56
CA PRO A 792 13.42 6.53 -30.37
C PRO A 792 12.27 5.81 -29.65
N GLN A 793 11.35 5.21 -30.40
CA GLN A 793 10.25 4.43 -29.81
C GLN A 793 10.74 3.14 -29.18
N LEU A 794 11.75 2.48 -29.79
CA LEU A 794 12.40 1.30 -29.19
C LEU A 794 13.03 1.66 -27.84
N ILE A 795 13.78 2.76 -27.75
CA ILE A 795 14.40 3.21 -26.49
C ILE A 795 13.36 3.51 -25.44
N THR A 796 12.30 4.23 -25.80
CA THR A 796 11.18 4.53 -24.90
C THR A 796 10.53 3.24 -24.37
N ARG A 797 10.25 2.25 -25.24
CA ARG A 797 9.70 0.95 -24.85
C ARG A 797 10.60 0.19 -23.87
N LEU A 798 11.92 0.17 -24.12
CA LEU A 798 12.87 -0.50 -23.22
C LEU A 798 12.93 0.16 -21.84
N ILE A 799 12.78 1.48 -21.77
CA ILE A 799 12.72 2.22 -20.49
C ILE A 799 11.41 1.91 -19.76
N GLU A 800 10.27 1.97 -20.44
CA GLU A 800 8.95 1.67 -19.86
C GLU A 800 8.88 0.22 -19.37
N ASP A 801 9.35 -0.74 -20.15
CA ASP A 801 9.39 -2.16 -19.81
C ASP A 801 10.26 -2.43 -18.58
N ALA A 802 11.39 -1.73 -18.45
CA ALA A 802 12.27 -1.85 -17.28
C ALA A 802 11.62 -1.27 -16.01
N LEU A 803 10.90 -0.16 -16.11
CA LEU A 803 10.16 0.43 -14.99
C LEU A 803 8.99 -0.47 -14.53
N GLU A 804 8.26 -1.08 -15.48
CA GLU A 804 7.18 -2.02 -15.18
C GLU A 804 7.68 -3.36 -14.64
N GLY A 805 8.85 -3.82 -15.08
CA GLY A 805 9.44 -5.10 -14.69
C GLY A 805 10.22 -5.08 -13.38
N TRP A 806 10.44 -3.89 -12.80
CA TRP A 806 11.21 -3.72 -11.54
C TRP A 806 10.37 -4.00 -10.28
N GLN A 807 9.09 -4.30 -10.41
CA GLN A 807 8.16 -4.55 -9.30
C GLN A 807 8.32 -5.91 -8.63
#